data_d2c47e2b9e9a39afd6b5612bb2a37065
#
_entry.id   d2c47e2b9e9a39afd6b5612bb2a37065
#
_cell.length_a   1.000
_cell.length_b   1.000
_cell.length_c   1.000
_cell.angle_alpha   90.00
_cell.angle_beta   90.00
_cell.angle_gamma   90.00
#
_symmetry.space_group_name_H-M   'P 1'
#
loop_
_entity.id
_entity.type
_entity.pdbx_description
1 polymer ?
#
loop_
_entity_poly.entity_id
_entity_poly.type
_entity_poly.pdbx_seq_one_letter_code
_entity_poly.pdbx_strand_id
1 'polypeptide(L)'
;MKKLLVGLVVLSLVLSVFVGFGSISFAQKKYNEAPMLAELVKAGKLPPVDQRLPKNPAVLEPVEKVGKYGGTVRMIRNAPESFISNYDWLVERGLRISHKDRKTIEPNVIESWKISRDGTEFTLKIREGLRWSDGAPVTTEDVRFWYEDVLCNTELTPVFPRQIWSHGGKPVKCEIVDKYTFKLKFAKPFGTFPLWLTRLEMGTNIIVPSHALKKYHIKYAKKEDLERLMKEYKYDQWFQLFSRFYDDAGIWDATAEARWPTLSPWVIAERPSPGVVVLERNPYYWKVDTEGNQLPYIDKIRTELVNQVETMNMKVISGELDWLGQHDTSIAYYPIYKKHEKDGDYRVLLWEGTMTDKYFLLPNHTHPDPVMRKLICNPLFKRALSLAINRDEINQVLYFGLAKPSAATVVPWSSYYEEKFSKAYAEYNPQEANKLLDSLGLNKRDKDGYRLRPDGKRLSIVITHSGTRVGTATDKFVDMIAGYWRDIGIDAKPNQVDEQLRIARYQANELDMFVWHLDRTTDMLFPIDPIWFIPMLDGWSYGRLWEQWYNTQGKRGERPPEDVLKLYDIYEKMQETTSEKERIRLGRMILDAVARNLYVIGVVTDVPVPLVVSNRLRNVPEKGVIGWDTFGISLYHPEQFFIEK
;
A
#
# COMPACT_ATOMS: atom_id res chain seq x y z
N MET A 1 -3.21 83.98 -50.16
CA MET A 1 -1.89 83.87 -50.79
C MET A 1 -1.51 82.40 -50.81
N LYS A 2 -1.53 81.87 -52.03
CA LYS A 2 -0.47 81.05 -52.67
C LYS A 2 -0.04 79.80 -51.89
N LYS A 3 -0.02 78.66 -52.42
CA LYS A 3 -0.03 77.94 -53.75
C LYS A 3 -0.26 76.48 -53.47
N LEU A 4 -1.15 75.77 -54.02
CA LEU A 4 -1.09 74.92 -55.22
C LEU A 4 0.28 74.27 -55.45
N LEU A 5 0.39 72.96 -55.35
CA LEU A 5 1.05 72.12 -56.38
C LEU A 5 0.52 70.71 -56.42
N VAL A 6 0.13 70.37 -57.61
CA VAL A 6 -0.28 69.13 -58.19
C VAL A 6 0.93 68.20 -58.34
N GLY A 7 0.76 66.90 -58.20
CA GLY A 7 1.81 65.94 -58.48
C GLY A 7 1.26 64.50 -58.69
N LEU A 8 0.91 64.24 -59.89
CA LEU A 8 0.92 63.00 -60.67
C LEU A 8 0.77 61.65 -59.97
N VAL A 9 -0.32 61.00 -60.31
CA VAL A 9 -0.49 59.55 -60.27
C VAL A 9 0.37 58.88 -61.36
N VAL A 10 1.29 58.03 -60.99
CA VAL A 10 1.90 57.05 -61.89
C VAL A 10 1.42 55.67 -61.46
N LEU A 11 0.54 55.13 -62.31
CA LEU A 11 0.03 53.77 -62.27
C LEU A 11 1.12 52.84 -62.80
N SER A 12 1.82 52.07 -61.96
CA SER A 12 2.68 50.98 -62.39
C SER A 12 2.02 49.66 -61.94
N LEU A 13 1.42 48.94 -62.90
CA LEU A 13 1.06 47.56 -62.75
C LEU A 13 2.33 46.71 -62.62
N VAL A 14 2.56 46.20 -61.43
CA VAL A 14 3.48 45.05 -61.21
C VAL A 14 2.63 43.84 -60.98
N LEU A 15 2.62 42.95 -61.98
CA LEU A 15 2.12 41.56 -61.83
C LEU A 15 3.01 40.86 -60.80
N SER A 16 2.58 40.76 -59.57
CA SER A 16 3.19 39.90 -58.56
C SER A 16 2.54 38.53 -58.65
N VAL A 17 3.26 37.60 -59.24
CA VAL A 17 2.98 36.15 -59.11
C VAL A 17 3.11 35.78 -57.66
N PHE A 18 2.00 35.66 -56.93
CA PHE A 18 1.95 35.05 -55.63
C PHE A 18 2.24 33.56 -55.78
N VAL A 19 3.50 33.16 -55.73
CA VAL A 19 3.85 31.79 -55.35
C VAL A 19 3.48 31.66 -53.89
N GLY A 20 2.35 30.98 -53.63
CA GLY A 20 1.92 30.65 -52.25
C GLY A 20 2.92 29.71 -51.60
N PHE A 21 3.93 30.26 -50.94
CA PHE A 21 4.60 29.51 -49.86
C PHE A 21 3.61 29.37 -48.71
N GLY A 22 2.89 28.28 -48.71
CA GLY A 22 2.21 27.84 -47.52
C GLY A 22 3.25 27.73 -46.43
N SER A 23 3.27 28.69 -45.51
CA SER A 23 3.99 28.59 -44.25
C SER A 23 3.44 27.34 -43.56
N ILE A 24 4.17 26.21 -43.70
CA ILE A 24 3.96 25.08 -42.83
C ILE A 24 4.39 25.61 -41.44
N SER A 25 3.42 26.13 -40.71
CA SER A 25 3.56 26.39 -39.28
C SER A 25 3.78 25.01 -38.64
N PHE A 26 5.03 24.65 -38.44
CA PHE A 26 5.35 23.58 -37.50
C PHE A 26 4.81 24.07 -36.15
N ALA A 27 3.63 23.58 -35.74
CA ALA A 27 3.17 23.76 -34.41
C ALA A 27 4.31 23.33 -33.48
N GLN A 28 4.81 24.26 -32.68
CA GLN A 28 5.90 24.00 -31.76
C GLN A 28 5.49 22.80 -30.92
N LYS A 29 6.24 21.72 -30.99
CA LYS A 29 5.91 20.46 -30.29
C LYS A 29 5.83 20.77 -28.82
N LYS A 30 4.62 20.67 -28.24
CA LYS A 30 4.35 21.04 -26.84
C LYS A 30 4.96 20.02 -25.87
N TYR A 31 5.05 18.76 -26.29
CA TYR A 31 5.56 17.66 -25.48
C TYR A 31 6.59 16.82 -26.25
N ASN A 32 7.48 16.17 -25.48
CA ASN A 32 8.47 15.26 -26.02
C ASN A 32 8.12 13.81 -25.65
N GLU A 33 8.59 12.87 -26.47
CA GLU A 33 8.37 11.43 -26.28
C GLU A 33 9.68 10.64 -26.33
N ALA A 34 9.70 9.45 -25.72
CA ALA A 34 10.86 8.58 -25.77
C ALA A 34 11.19 8.15 -27.21
N PRO A 35 12.48 8.00 -27.58
CA PRO A 35 12.89 7.58 -28.92
C PRO A 35 12.19 6.30 -29.40
N MET A 36 12.01 5.29 -28.53
CA MET A 36 11.31 4.06 -28.87
C MET A 36 9.84 4.29 -29.27
N LEU A 37 9.18 5.29 -28.68
CA LEU A 37 7.81 5.65 -29.06
C LEU A 37 7.78 6.49 -30.33
N ALA A 38 8.76 7.38 -30.51
CA ALA A 38 8.89 8.18 -31.73
C ALA A 38 9.06 7.30 -32.99
N GLU A 39 9.75 6.15 -32.89
CA GLU A 39 9.85 5.19 -34.00
C GLU A 39 8.47 4.54 -34.31
N LEU A 40 7.66 4.26 -33.29
CA LEU A 40 6.28 3.76 -33.50
C LEU A 40 5.38 4.82 -34.14
N VAL A 41 5.52 6.08 -33.75
CA VAL A 41 4.81 7.22 -34.36
C VAL A 41 5.22 7.37 -35.81
N LYS A 42 6.51 7.34 -36.11
CA LYS A 42 7.06 7.41 -37.50
C LYS A 42 6.57 6.25 -38.37
N ALA A 43 6.42 5.07 -37.77
CA ALA A 43 5.89 3.88 -38.45
C ALA A 43 4.34 3.88 -38.59
N GLY A 44 3.64 4.92 -38.12
CA GLY A 44 2.17 5.01 -38.15
C GLY A 44 1.46 4.04 -37.20
N LYS A 45 2.19 3.42 -36.26
CA LYS A 45 1.65 2.45 -35.29
C LYS A 45 1.17 3.10 -33.99
N LEU A 46 1.53 4.35 -33.74
CA LEU A 46 1.16 5.10 -32.55
C LEU A 46 0.86 6.55 -32.94
N PRO A 47 -0.18 7.20 -32.37
CA PRO A 47 -0.41 8.63 -32.56
C PRO A 47 0.74 9.47 -31.95
N PRO A 48 0.98 10.72 -32.44
CA PRO A 48 1.90 11.65 -31.81
C PRO A 48 1.60 11.89 -30.33
N VAL A 49 2.61 12.23 -29.53
CA VAL A 49 2.51 12.40 -28.08
C VAL A 49 1.41 13.38 -27.66
N ASP A 50 1.22 14.49 -28.39
CA ASP A 50 0.19 15.49 -28.11
C ASP A 50 -1.27 14.94 -28.23
N GLN A 51 -1.46 13.84 -28.95
CA GLN A 51 -2.76 13.16 -29.09
C GLN A 51 -2.94 12.02 -28.08
N ARG A 52 -1.87 11.64 -27.39
CA ARG A 52 -1.86 10.57 -26.39
C ARG A 52 -2.00 11.09 -24.96
N LEU A 53 -1.52 12.29 -24.71
CA LEU A 53 -1.61 12.95 -23.40
C LEU A 53 -3.01 13.52 -23.15
N PRO A 54 -3.46 13.59 -21.88
CA PRO A 54 -4.67 14.29 -21.53
C PRO A 54 -4.52 15.81 -21.75
N LYS A 55 -5.64 16.53 -21.72
CA LYS A 55 -5.66 18.00 -21.89
C LYS A 55 -4.75 18.72 -20.90
N ASN A 56 -4.71 18.23 -19.66
CA ASN A 56 -3.87 18.71 -18.56
C ASN A 56 -3.05 17.53 -17.99
N PRO A 57 -1.90 17.17 -18.57
CA PRO A 57 -1.01 16.17 -17.99
C PRO A 57 -0.58 16.57 -16.57
N ALA A 58 -0.38 15.60 -15.68
CA ALA A 58 0.24 15.92 -14.42
C ALA A 58 1.74 16.17 -14.64
N VAL A 59 2.22 17.29 -14.10
CA VAL A 59 3.64 17.66 -14.19
C VAL A 59 4.34 17.20 -12.92
N LEU A 60 5.41 16.42 -13.07
CA LEU A 60 6.28 15.99 -11.98
C LEU A 60 7.59 16.78 -12.01
N GLU A 61 7.97 17.28 -10.85
CA GLU A 61 9.29 17.88 -10.63
C GLU A 61 10.27 16.74 -10.30
N PRO A 62 11.32 16.52 -11.13
CA PRO A 62 12.31 15.48 -10.85
C PRO A 62 13.11 15.77 -9.58
N VAL A 63 13.50 14.71 -8.85
CA VAL A 63 14.22 14.86 -7.56
C VAL A 63 15.60 15.50 -7.72
N GLU A 64 16.38 15.09 -8.71
CA GLU A 64 17.73 15.63 -8.95
C GLU A 64 17.76 16.52 -10.20
N LYS A 65 17.29 16.01 -11.32
CA LYS A 65 17.34 16.66 -12.64
C LYS A 65 16.37 16.02 -13.62
N VAL A 66 16.05 16.72 -14.69
CA VAL A 66 15.36 16.14 -15.85
C VAL A 66 16.16 14.94 -16.35
N GLY A 67 15.48 13.80 -16.47
CA GLY A 67 16.13 12.53 -16.80
C GLY A 67 16.35 12.32 -18.28
N LYS A 68 17.01 11.22 -18.62
CA LYS A 68 17.25 10.77 -20.00
C LYS A 68 16.41 9.53 -20.28
N TYR A 69 15.86 9.46 -21.48
CA TYR A 69 15.14 8.29 -21.91
C TYR A 69 16.03 7.08 -22.15
N GLY A 70 15.51 5.90 -21.86
CA GLY A 70 16.12 4.64 -22.22
C GLY A 70 16.53 3.78 -21.03
N GLY A 71 17.05 2.63 -21.37
CA GLY A 71 17.61 1.68 -20.40
C GLY A 71 16.60 0.70 -19.81
N THR A 72 17.17 -0.27 -19.10
CA THR A 72 16.42 -1.31 -18.41
C THR A 72 16.86 -1.34 -16.95
N VAL A 73 15.91 -1.25 -16.03
CA VAL A 73 16.13 -1.50 -14.60
C VAL A 73 16.10 -3.00 -14.36
N ARG A 74 17.11 -3.50 -13.68
CA ARG A 74 17.26 -4.92 -13.31
C ARG A 74 16.87 -5.07 -11.84
N MET A 75 15.88 -5.93 -11.58
CA MET A 75 15.34 -6.20 -10.27
C MET A 75 15.26 -7.69 -10.01
N ILE A 76 15.20 -8.06 -8.74
CA ILE A 76 14.82 -9.40 -8.30
C ILE A 76 13.68 -9.34 -7.31
N ARG A 77 12.96 -10.44 -7.20
CA ARG A 77 12.00 -10.73 -6.14
C ARG A 77 12.33 -12.11 -5.57
N ASN A 78 12.14 -12.27 -4.28
CA ASN A 78 12.48 -13.53 -3.60
C ASN A 78 11.26 -14.39 -3.25
N ALA A 79 10.06 -13.85 -3.38
CA ALA A 79 8.82 -14.55 -3.11
C ALA A 79 7.90 -14.52 -4.33
N PRO A 80 7.25 -15.66 -4.69
CA PRO A 80 6.35 -15.74 -5.85
C PRO A 80 5.23 -14.70 -5.79
N GLU A 81 4.66 -14.46 -4.63
CA GLU A 81 3.59 -13.49 -4.41
C GLU A 81 4.03 -12.02 -4.60
N SER A 82 5.31 -11.72 -4.38
CA SER A 82 5.85 -10.36 -4.61
C SER A 82 6.44 -10.19 -5.99
N PHE A 83 6.83 -11.31 -6.63
CA PHE A 83 7.51 -11.33 -7.92
C PHE A 83 6.71 -10.66 -9.03
N ILE A 84 5.40 -10.89 -9.02
CA ILE A 84 4.55 -10.48 -10.13
C ILE A 84 4.03 -9.09 -9.92
N SER A 85 3.86 -8.71 -8.68
CA SER A 85 3.20 -7.47 -8.38
C SER A 85 4.03 -6.26 -8.79
N ASN A 86 5.38 -6.28 -8.76
CA ASN A 86 6.16 -5.04 -8.95
C ASN A 86 5.35 -3.78 -8.59
N TYR A 87 4.35 -3.99 -7.69
CA TYR A 87 3.26 -3.06 -7.44
C TYR A 87 3.77 -1.71 -6.97
N ASP A 88 4.89 -1.70 -6.27
CA ASP A 88 5.57 -0.49 -5.82
C ASP A 88 6.06 0.40 -6.97
N TRP A 89 6.20 -0.14 -8.19
CA TRP A 89 6.55 0.58 -9.41
C TRP A 89 5.34 0.83 -10.33
N LEU A 90 4.24 0.08 -10.14
CA LEU A 90 3.09 0.09 -11.05
C LEU A 90 1.87 0.82 -10.51
N VAL A 91 1.89 1.31 -9.27
CA VAL A 91 0.68 1.81 -8.62
C VAL A 91 0.30 3.21 -9.12
N GLU A 92 -0.90 3.30 -9.74
CA GLU A 92 -1.61 4.55 -9.96
C GLU A 92 -2.96 4.55 -9.23
N ARG A 93 -3.29 5.66 -8.58
CA ARG A 93 -4.44 5.80 -7.70
C ARG A 93 -5.32 6.96 -8.12
N GLY A 94 -6.54 7.01 -7.60
CA GLY A 94 -7.45 8.15 -7.82
C GLY A 94 -6.83 9.48 -7.39
N LEU A 95 -6.37 9.55 -6.15
CA LEU A 95 -5.60 10.64 -5.57
C LEU A 95 -4.24 10.13 -5.09
N ARG A 96 -3.35 11.01 -4.67
CA ARG A 96 -2.04 10.62 -4.14
C ARG A 96 -1.70 11.41 -2.87
N ILE A 97 -0.72 10.93 -2.12
CA ILE A 97 -0.10 11.67 -1.01
C ILE A 97 1.14 12.38 -1.52
N SER A 98 1.34 13.61 -1.09
CA SER A 98 2.56 14.37 -1.36
C SER A 98 3.76 13.73 -0.66
N HIS A 99 4.84 13.50 -1.43
CA HIS A 99 6.10 13.03 -0.84
C HIS A 99 6.80 14.11 0.01
N LYS A 100 6.44 15.39 -0.14
CA LYS A 100 7.07 16.53 0.53
C LYS A 100 6.75 16.57 2.04
N ASP A 101 5.50 16.32 2.40
CA ASP A 101 5.02 16.35 3.79
C ASP A 101 4.39 15.04 4.26
N ARG A 102 4.20 14.06 3.36
CA ARG A 102 3.69 12.71 3.65
C ARG A 102 2.25 12.66 4.17
N LYS A 103 1.47 13.71 3.95
CA LYS A 103 0.08 13.84 4.42
C LYS A 103 -0.85 14.63 3.52
N THR A 104 -0.37 15.61 2.77
CA THR A 104 -1.20 16.38 1.85
C THR A 104 -1.70 15.52 0.72
N ILE A 105 -3.02 15.52 0.51
CA ILE A 105 -3.66 14.82 -0.61
C ILE A 105 -3.58 15.70 -1.86
N GLU A 106 -3.05 15.15 -2.93
CA GLU A 106 -2.85 15.83 -4.22
C GLU A 106 -3.66 15.16 -5.34
N PRO A 107 -4.01 15.93 -6.40
CA PRO A 107 -4.60 15.38 -7.60
C PRO A 107 -3.72 14.31 -8.26
N ASN A 108 -4.38 13.28 -8.84
CA ASN A 108 -3.69 12.26 -9.63
C ASN A 108 -4.56 11.88 -10.85
N VAL A 109 -5.06 10.65 -10.97
CA VAL A 109 -6.05 10.26 -12.00
C VAL A 109 -7.32 11.11 -11.88
N ILE A 110 -7.77 11.37 -10.66
CA ILE A 110 -8.78 12.38 -10.35
C ILE A 110 -8.08 13.74 -10.34
N GLU A 111 -8.43 14.59 -11.31
CA GLU A 111 -7.86 15.92 -11.50
C GLU A 111 -8.26 16.92 -10.41
N SER A 112 -9.49 16.79 -9.93
CA SER A 112 -10.02 17.63 -8.86
C SER A 112 -11.20 16.98 -8.15
N TRP A 113 -11.43 17.41 -6.90
CA TRP A 113 -12.60 16.98 -6.13
C TRP A 113 -13.17 18.14 -5.31
N LYS A 114 -14.46 18.02 -4.98
CA LYS A 114 -15.17 18.94 -4.07
C LYS A 114 -15.96 18.11 -3.06
N ILE A 115 -16.00 18.59 -1.84
CA ILE A 115 -16.77 18.01 -0.73
C ILE A 115 -17.94 18.95 -0.42
N SER A 116 -19.14 18.41 -0.28
CA SER A 116 -20.31 19.17 0.18
C SER A 116 -20.10 19.72 1.61
N ARG A 117 -20.82 20.77 1.95
CA ARG A 117 -20.69 21.42 3.28
C ARG A 117 -20.96 20.45 4.44
N ASP A 118 -21.86 19.51 4.25
CA ASP A 118 -22.21 18.48 5.23
C ASP A 118 -21.29 17.26 5.20
N GLY A 119 -20.31 17.22 4.31
CA GLY A 119 -19.33 16.15 4.20
C GLY A 119 -19.87 14.83 3.63
N THR A 120 -21.10 14.82 3.08
CA THR A 120 -21.75 13.58 2.62
C THR A 120 -21.59 13.32 1.12
N GLU A 121 -21.35 14.36 0.30
CA GLU A 121 -21.26 14.24 -1.16
C GLU A 121 -19.89 14.69 -1.66
N PHE A 122 -19.33 13.89 -2.58
CA PHE A 122 -18.05 14.13 -3.23
C PHE A 122 -18.27 14.24 -4.73
N THR A 123 -17.96 15.40 -5.31
CA THR A 123 -17.91 15.58 -6.77
C THR A 123 -16.48 15.38 -7.22
N LEU A 124 -16.24 14.39 -8.10
CA LEU A 124 -14.93 13.95 -8.55
C LEU A 124 -14.82 14.12 -10.05
N LYS A 125 -13.69 14.70 -10.52
CA LYS A 125 -13.43 14.91 -11.94
C LYS A 125 -12.21 14.11 -12.39
N ILE A 126 -12.40 13.22 -13.36
CA ILE A 126 -11.32 12.49 -14.05
C ILE A 126 -10.60 13.46 -14.99
N ARG A 127 -9.30 13.28 -15.24
CA ARG A 127 -8.54 14.06 -16.22
C ARG A 127 -9.14 13.92 -17.61
N GLU A 128 -9.48 15.05 -18.23
CA GLU A 128 -10.05 15.09 -19.57
C GLU A 128 -9.03 14.62 -20.60
N GLY A 129 -9.41 13.60 -21.39
CA GLY A 129 -8.57 13.02 -22.44
C GLY A 129 -7.60 11.95 -21.96
N LEU A 130 -7.68 11.51 -20.69
CA LEU A 130 -6.93 10.38 -20.17
C LEU A 130 -7.24 9.11 -20.98
N ARG A 131 -6.21 8.26 -21.18
CA ARG A 131 -6.34 7.01 -21.92
C ARG A 131 -5.73 5.84 -21.14
N TRP A 132 -6.31 4.67 -21.32
CA TRP A 132 -5.70 3.40 -20.92
C TRP A 132 -4.45 3.10 -21.77
N SER A 133 -3.62 2.18 -21.32
CA SER A 133 -2.37 1.82 -21.98
C SER A 133 -2.52 1.23 -23.38
N ASP A 134 -3.72 0.78 -23.75
CA ASP A 134 -4.09 0.33 -25.10
C ASP A 134 -4.67 1.45 -25.99
N GLY A 135 -4.77 2.67 -25.44
CA GLY A 135 -5.28 3.85 -26.13
C GLY A 135 -6.78 4.09 -25.99
N ALA A 136 -7.54 3.19 -25.36
CA ALA A 136 -8.95 3.40 -25.09
C ALA A 136 -9.15 4.62 -24.15
N PRO A 137 -10.22 5.43 -24.33
CA PRO A 137 -10.45 6.60 -23.50
C PRO A 137 -10.89 6.19 -22.08
N VAL A 138 -10.39 6.89 -21.07
CA VAL A 138 -10.89 6.81 -19.69
C VAL A 138 -12.01 7.83 -19.51
N THR A 139 -13.17 7.37 -19.07
CA THR A 139 -14.35 8.21 -18.89
C THR A 139 -15.18 7.75 -17.69
N THR A 140 -16.24 8.49 -17.38
CA THR A 140 -17.22 8.08 -16.36
C THR A 140 -17.99 6.79 -16.72
N GLU A 141 -17.88 6.28 -17.94
CA GLU A 141 -18.38 4.95 -18.31
C GLU A 141 -17.63 3.84 -17.51
N ASP A 142 -16.32 4.02 -17.25
CA ASP A 142 -15.53 3.11 -16.44
C ASP A 142 -15.98 3.12 -14.98
N VAL A 143 -16.37 4.29 -14.45
CA VAL A 143 -16.94 4.45 -13.11
C VAL A 143 -18.36 3.86 -13.04
N ARG A 144 -19.20 4.12 -14.05
CA ARG A 144 -20.56 3.58 -14.13
C ARG A 144 -20.54 2.06 -14.13
N PHE A 145 -19.66 1.46 -14.96
CA PHE A 145 -19.48 0.01 -15.01
C PHE A 145 -19.07 -0.56 -13.66
N TRP A 146 -18.06 0.06 -13.01
CA TRP A 146 -17.64 -0.34 -11.66
C TRP A 146 -18.83 -0.29 -10.68
N TYR A 147 -19.61 0.79 -10.70
CA TYR A 147 -20.69 0.97 -9.73
C TYR A 147 -21.88 0.04 -10.00
N GLU A 148 -22.41 0.06 -11.22
CA GLU A 148 -23.65 -0.67 -11.56
C GLU A 148 -23.42 -2.16 -11.77
N ASP A 149 -22.35 -2.52 -12.48
CA ASP A 149 -22.14 -3.87 -12.97
C ASP A 149 -21.21 -4.70 -12.07
N VAL A 150 -20.42 -4.07 -11.18
CA VAL A 150 -19.56 -4.77 -10.25
C VAL A 150 -20.02 -4.55 -8.81
N LEU A 151 -20.01 -3.32 -8.30
CA LEU A 151 -20.30 -3.05 -6.89
C LEU A 151 -21.75 -3.37 -6.51
N CYS A 152 -22.71 -3.05 -7.37
CA CYS A 152 -24.13 -3.34 -7.17
C CYS A 152 -24.59 -4.72 -7.68
N ASN A 153 -23.70 -5.49 -8.28
CA ASN A 153 -24.00 -6.83 -8.75
C ASN A 153 -23.92 -7.85 -7.62
N THR A 154 -25.01 -8.53 -7.32
CA THR A 154 -25.10 -9.45 -6.16
C THR A 154 -24.34 -10.76 -6.36
N GLU A 155 -23.98 -11.16 -7.58
CA GLU A 155 -23.13 -12.32 -7.82
C GLU A 155 -21.65 -11.98 -7.65
N LEU A 156 -21.22 -10.76 -8.00
CA LEU A 156 -19.85 -10.26 -7.82
C LEU A 156 -19.63 -9.68 -6.42
N THR A 157 -20.63 -9.03 -5.86
CA THR A 157 -20.59 -8.39 -4.55
C THR A 157 -21.76 -8.86 -3.70
N PRO A 158 -21.77 -10.13 -3.23
CA PRO A 158 -22.88 -10.71 -2.49
C PRO A 158 -23.10 -10.05 -1.13
N VAL A 159 -22.06 -9.45 -0.58
CA VAL A 159 -22.14 -8.63 0.65
C VAL A 159 -21.57 -7.26 0.32
N PHE A 160 -22.41 -6.23 0.31
CA PHE A 160 -21.95 -4.88 0.03
C PHE A 160 -20.89 -4.46 1.06
N PRO A 161 -19.70 -3.97 0.64
CA PRO A 161 -18.60 -3.67 1.54
C PRO A 161 -18.99 -2.61 2.58
N ARG A 162 -18.85 -2.92 3.85
CA ARG A 162 -19.27 -2.02 4.93
C ARG A 162 -18.39 -0.78 5.05
N GLN A 163 -17.07 -0.95 5.07
CA GLN A 163 -16.16 0.11 5.52
C GLN A 163 -16.13 1.32 4.60
N ILE A 164 -15.99 1.13 3.30
CA ILE A 164 -15.80 2.22 2.34
C ILE A 164 -17.16 2.55 1.68
N TRP A 165 -17.79 1.58 1.04
CA TRP A 165 -18.92 1.81 0.15
C TRP A 165 -20.27 1.80 0.85
N SER A 166 -20.30 1.50 2.14
CA SER A 166 -21.50 1.55 2.98
C SER A 166 -21.31 2.36 4.26
N HIS A 167 -20.49 3.43 4.20
CA HIS A 167 -20.30 4.33 5.32
C HIS A 167 -21.63 4.94 5.79
N GLY A 168 -21.90 4.85 7.11
CA GLY A 168 -23.19 5.19 7.69
C GLY A 168 -24.26 4.11 7.53
N GLY A 169 -23.90 2.85 7.19
CA GLY A 169 -24.78 1.68 7.17
C GLY A 169 -25.67 1.57 5.93
N LYS A 170 -25.49 2.44 4.93
CA LYS A 170 -26.22 2.38 3.65
C LYS A 170 -25.24 2.41 2.47
N PRO A 171 -25.54 1.69 1.38
CA PRO A 171 -24.75 1.74 0.16
C PRO A 171 -24.54 3.17 -0.34
N VAL A 172 -23.32 3.48 -0.78
CA VAL A 172 -23.00 4.72 -1.49
C VAL A 172 -23.88 4.83 -2.74
N LYS A 173 -24.26 6.05 -3.10
CA LYS A 173 -24.93 6.34 -4.38
C LYS A 173 -23.95 7.00 -5.32
N CYS A 174 -23.90 6.54 -6.57
CA CYS A 174 -23.10 7.11 -7.63
C CYS A 174 -24.03 7.81 -8.66
N GLU A 175 -23.67 9.01 -9.07
CA GLU A 175 -24.36 9.81 -10.08
C GLU A 175 -23.34 10.24 -11.15
N ILE A 176 -23.57 9.90 -12.39
CA ILE A 176 -22.79 10.39 -13.52
C ILE A 176 -23.30 11.77 -13.93
N VAL A 177 -22.45 12.79 -13.83
CA VAL A 177 -22.80 14.19 -14.15
C VAL A 177 -22.51 14.48 -15.63
N ASP A 178 -21.31 14.11 -16.09
CA ASP A 178 -20.89 14.26 -17.47
C ASP A 178 -19.81 13.21 -17.82
N LYS A 179 -19.19 13.34 -19.00
CA LYS A 179 -18.18 12.39 -19.50
C LYS A 179 -16.97 12.18 -18.57
N TYR A 180 -16.68 13.15 -17.70
CA TYR A 180 -15.50 13.14 -16.83
C TYR A 180 -15.81 13.45 -15.37
N THR A 181 -17.06 13.77 -15.05
CA THR A 181 -17.49 14.18 -13.71
C THR A 181 -18.54 13.22 -13.17
N PHE A 182 -18.35 12.77 -11.94
CA PHE A 182 -19.32 11.93 -11.22
C PHE A 182 -19.38 12.34 -9.75
N LYS A 183 -20.44 11.91 -9.07
CA LYS A 183 -20.65 12.16 -7.65
C LYS A 183 -20.82 10.86 -6.90
N LEU A 184 -20.27 10.84 -5.68
CA LEU A 184 -20.50 9.78 -4.70
C LEU A 184 -21.16 10.40 -3.48
N LYS A 185 -22.30 9.81 -3.05
CA LYS A 185 -23.07 10.30 -1.90
C LYS A 185 -23.22 9.19 -0.85
N PHE A 186 -22.76 9.49 0.35
CA PHE A 186 -22.80 8.62 1.50
C PHE A 186 -23.96 8.97 2.44
N ALA A 187 -24.34 8.05 3.33
CA ALA A 187 -25.44 8.26 4.27
C ALA A 187 -25.06 9.15 5.46
N LYS A 188 -23.76 9.27 5.74
CA LYS A 188 -23.17 10.11 6.78
C LYS A 188 -21.97 10.88 6.24
N PRO A 189 -21.51 11.96 6.93
CA PRO A 189 -20.27 12.64 6.59
C PRO A 189 -19.10 11.64 6.54
N PHE A 190 -18.21 11.77 5.55
CA PHE A 190 -17.07 10.88 5.37
C PHE A 190 -15.78 11.67 5.13
N GLY A 191 -15.34 12.39 6.17
CA GLY A 191 -14.19 13.31 6.09
C GLY A 191 -12.87 12.68 5.67
N THR A 192 -12.71 11.36 5.88
CA THR A 192 -11.52 10.62 5.46
C THR A 192 -11.63 10.01 4.06
N PHE A 193 -12.75 10.14 3.35
CA PHE A 193 -12.93 9.51 2.04
C PHE A 193 -11.86 9.91 1.00
N PRO A 194 -11.40 11.17 0.89
CA PRO A 194 -10.30 11.51 -0.01
C PRO A 194 -9.00 10.74 0.27
N LEU A 195 -8.74 10.41 1.54
CA LEU A 195 -7.58 9.61 1.94
C LEU A 195 -7.73 8.15 1.46
N TRP A 196 -8.95 7.59 1.48
CA TRP A 196 -9.23 6.28 0.89
C TRP A 196 -8.90 6.23 -0.62
N LEU A 197 -9.14 7.32 -1.36
CA LEU A 197 -8.82 7.41 -2.79
C LEU A 197 -7.30 7.49 -3.08
N THR A 198 -6.47 7.63 -2.07
CA THR A 198 -5.01 7.51 -2.20
C THR A 198 -4.54 6.06 -2.10
N ARG A 199 -5.45 5.11 -1.83
CA ARG A 199 -5.16 3.68 -1.77
C ARG A 199 -5.68 2.97 -3.02
N LEU A 200 -5.05 1.85 -3.37
CA LEU A 200 -5.50 0.98 -4.44
C LEU A 200 -6.20 -0.27 -3.92
N GLU A 201 -5.96 -0.62 -2.68
CA GLU A 201 -6.49 -1.81 -2.05
C GLU A 201 -7.91 -1.65 -1.52
N MET A 202 -8.49 -2.76 -1.08
CA MET A 202 -9.80 -2.82 -0.43
C MET A 202 -10.94 -2.29 -1.31
N GLY A 203 -10.84 -2.48 -2.63
CA GLY A 203 -11.88 -2.06 -3.56
C GLY A 203 -11.99 -0.55 -3.76
N THR A 204 -10.90 0.20 -3.50
CA THR A 204 -10.87 1.65 -3.73
C THR A 204 -10.67 2.03 -5.19
N ASN A 205 -10.43 1.07 -6.07
CA ASN A 205 -10.31 1.31 -7.50
C ASN A 205 -11.69 1.49 -8.12
N ILE A 206 -12.08 2.74 -8.33
CA ILE A 206 -13.38 3.14 -8.89
C ILE A 206 -13.33 3.42 -10.40
N ILE A 207 -12.16 3.36 -11.00
CA ILE A 207 -11.92 3.55 -12.43
C ILE A 207 -11.29 2.27 -12.96
N VAL A 208 -12.05 1.46 -13.66
CA VAL A 208 -11.65 0.14 -14.15
C VAL A 208 -11.77 0.05 -15.67
N PRO A 209 -10.92 -0.73 -16.37
CA PRO A 209 -10.95 -0.79 -17.84
C PRO A 209 -12.21 -1.53 -18.33
N SER A 210 -13.34 -0.84 -18.29
CA SER A 210 -14.67 -1.41 -18.63
C SER A 210 -14.72 -2.06 -20.00
N HIS A 211 -14.05 -1.47 -21.01
CA HIS A 211 -13.97 -2.01 -22.37
C HIS A 211 -13.29 -3.39 -22.43
N ALA A 212 -12.29 -3.64 -21.58
CA ALA A 212 -11.61 -4.93 -21.48
C ALA A 212 -12.38 -5.94 -20.62
N LEU A 213 -13.02 -5.47 -19.53
CA LEU A 213 -13.75 -6.33 -18.59
C LEU A 213 -15.09 -6.81 -19.14
N LYS A 214 -15.78 -6.03 -20.00
CA LYS A 214 -17.10 -6.37 -20.55
C LYS A 214 -17.11 -7.72 -21.29
N LYS A 215 -16.01 -8.16 -21.88
CA LYS A 215 -15.90 -9.47 -22.54
C LYS A 215 -16.03 -10.67 -21.58
N TYR A 216 -15.86 -10.46 -20.28
CA TYR A 216 -15.98 -11.49 -19.25
C TYR A 216 -17.27 -11.34 -18.41
N HIS A 217 -18.06 -10.29 -18.65
CA HIS A 217 -19.24 -9.99 -17.86
C HIS A 217 -20.52 -10.49 -18.55
N ILE A 218 -21.36 -11.25 -17.82
CA ILE A 218 -22.56 -11.92 -18.36
C ILE A 218 -23.53 -10.98 -19.08
N LYS A 219 -23.61 -9.71 -18.67
CA LYS A 219 -24.49 -8.68 -19.27
C LYS A 219 -24.03 -8.26 -20.69
N TYR A 220 -22.74 -8.38 -21.00
CA TYR A 220 -22.13 -7.80 -22.19
C TYR A 220 -21.53 -8.84 -23.14
N ALA A 221 -20.97 -9.92 -22.59
CA ALA A 221 -20.38 -10.98 -23.38
C ALA A 221 -21.44 -11.78 -24.13
N LYS A 222 -21.12 -12.29 -25.32
CA LYS A 222 -21.95 -13.30 -25.97
C LYS A 222 -21.85 -14.60 -25.17
N LYS A 223 -22.96 -15.28 -25.00
CA LYS A 223 -23.07 -16.49 -24.20
C LYS A 223 -22.04 -17.56 -24.61
N GLU A 224 -21.93 -17.80 -25.91
CA GLU A 224 -21.01 -18.81 -26.47
C GLU A 224 -19.55 -18.47 -26.21
N ASP A 225 -19.18 -17.17 -26.30
CA ASP A 225 -17.83 -16.69 -25.99
C ASP A 225 -17.51 -16.82 -24.50
N LEU A 226 -18.46 -16.48 -23.65
CA LEU A 226 -18.31 -16.59 -22.20
C LEU A 226 -18.15 -18.05 -21.75
N GLU A 227 -19.00 -18.95 -22.27
CA GLU A 227 -18.90 -20.39 -22.00
C GLU A 227 -17.55 -20.98 -22.48
N ARG A 228 -17.07 -20.56 -23.66
CA ARG A 228 -15.74 -20.95 -24.18
C ARG A 228 -14.63 -20.48 -23.26
N LEU A 229 -14.65 -19.22 -22.81
CA LEU A 229 -13.66 -18.64 -21.90
C LEU A 229 -13.69 -19.33 -20.53
N MET A 230 -14.87 -19.56 -19.96
CA MET A 230 -15.03 -20.30 -18.71
C MET A 230 -14.36 -21.69 -18.79
N LYS A 231 -14.58 -22.42 -19.89
CA LYS A 231 -13.96 -23.72 -20.12
C LYS A 231 -12.44 -23.63 -20.28
N GLU A 232 -11.97 -22.62 -21.03
CA GLU A 232 -10.52 -22.37 -21.26
C GLU A 232 -9.78 -22.10 -19.95
N TYR A 233 -10.36 -21.23 -19.10
CA TYR A 233 -9.80 -20.84 -17.81
C TYR A 233 -10.18 -21.78 -16.65
N LYS A 234 -10.98 -22.82 -16.90
CA LYS A 234 -11.43 -23.84 -15.94
C LYS A 234 -12.25 -23.26 -14.77
N TYR A 235 -13.16 -22.36 -15.08
CA TYR A 235 -14.13 -21.83 -14.12
C TYR A 235 -15.53 -22.36 -14.40
N ASP A 236 -16.27 -22.67 -13.33
CA ASP A 236 -17.64 -23.16 -13.41
C ASP A 236 -18.68 -22.04 -13.48
N GLN A 237 -18.32 -20.84 -12.99
CA GLN A 237 -19.20 -19.70 -12.92
C GLN A 237 -18.56 -18.47 -13.55
N TRP A 238 -19.40 -17.66 -14.24
CA TRP A 238 -18.93 -16.46 -14.93
C TRP A 238 -18.31 -15.44 -13.98
N PHE A 239 -18.85 -15.30 -12.76
CA PHE A 239 -18.34 -14.35 -11.79
C PHE A 239 -16.96 -14.73 -11.26
N GLN A 240 -16.62 -16.01 -11.22
CA GLN A 240 -15.27 -16.48 -10.89
C GLN A 240 -14.27 -16.08 -11.99
N LEU A 241 -14.65 -16.30 -13.24
CA LEU A 241 -13.86 -15.87 -14.40
C LEU A 241 -13.70 -14.34 -14.43
N PHE A 242 -14.78 -13.60 -14.19
CA PHE A 242 -14.76 -12.14 -14.14
C PHE A 242 -13.85 -11.63 -13.03
N SER A 243 -13.99 -12.17 -11.79
CA SER A 243 -13.18 -11.75 -10.63
C SER A 243 -11.69 -11.94 -10.89
N ARG A 244 -11.30 -13.03 -11.58
CA ARG A 244 -9.91 -13.22 -11.99
C ARG A 244 -9.35 -12.00 -12.73
N PHE A 245 -10.07 -11.47 -13.71
CA PHE A 245 -9.62 -10.33 -14.51
C PHE A 245 -9.86 -8.98 -13.84
N TYR A 246 -10.84 -8.89 -12.96
CA TYR A 246 -11.16 -7.69 -12.20
C TYR A 246 -10.20 -7.49 -11.04
N ASP A 247 -9.99 -8.52 -10.21
CA ASP A 247 -9.12 -8.47 -9.04
C ASP A 247 -7.65 -8.40 -9.45
N ASP A 248 -7.32 -9.05 -10.55
CA ASP A 248 -5.98 -9.14 -11.09
C ASP A 248 -5.61 -7.97 -12.00
N ALA A 249 -6.44 -6.97 -12.14
CA ALA A 249 -6.26 -5.84 -13.08
C ALA A 249 -4.79 -5.36 -13.25
N GLY A 250 -3.89 -6.30 -13.39
CA GLY A 250 -2.47 -6.22 -13.74
C GLY A 250 -1.52 -5.95 -12.58
N ILE A 251 -1.97 -5.88 -11.34
CA ILE A 251 -1.10 -5.46 -10.22
C ILE A 251 -0.70 -6.60 -9.29
N TRP A 252 -1.60 -7.54 -9.02
CA TRP A 252 -1.40 -8.54 -7.96
C TRP A 252 -1.18 -9.96 -8.43
N ASP A 253 -1.49 -10.31 -9.70
CA ASP A 253 -1.46 -11.71 -10.13
C ASP A 253 -0.25 -12.08 -10.99
N ALA A 254 0.28 -13.23 -10.63
CA ALA A 254 1.23 -14.03 -11.37
C ALA A 254 0.82 -14.29 -12.82
N THR A 255 -0.46 -14.31 -13.04
CA THR A 255 -1.09 -14.75 -14.26
C THR A 255 -1.71 -13.61 -15.05
N ALA A 256 -1.53 -12.34 -14.61
CA ALA A 256 -2.02 -11.19 -15.36
C ALA A 256 -1.63 -11.26 -16.82
N GLU A 257 -2.59 -11.06 -17.70
CA GLU A 257 -2.34 -11.09 -19.14
C GLU A 257 -1.34 -10.01 -19.53
N ALA A 258 -0.42 -10.36 -20.44
CA ALA A 258 0.45 -9.38 -21.04
C ALA A 258 -0.39 -8.26 -21.70
N ARG A 259 0.03 -7.01 -21.50
CA ARG A 259 -0.60 -5.81 -22.03
C ARG A 259 -2.04 -5.57 -21.57
N TRP A 260 -2.40 -6.04 -20.36
CA TRP A 260 -3.67 -5.68 -19.75
C TRP A 260 -3.78 -4.15 -19.61
N PRO A 261 -4.94 -3.54 -19.98
CA PRO A 261 -5.10 -2.09 -19.92
C PRO A 261 -4.91 -1.53 -18.51
N THR A 262 -3.99 -0.58 -18.36
CA THR A 262 -3.64 0.06 -17.09
C THR A 262 -3.37 1.55 -17.27
N LEU A 263 -3.40 2.31 -16.16
CA LEU A 263 -2.95 3.70 -16.08
C LEU A 263 -1.51 3.82 -15.56
N SER A 264 -0.88 2.72 -15.23
CA SER A 264 0.48 2.64 -14.66
C SER A 264 1.54 3.07 -15.67
N PRO A 265 2.74 3.52 -15.19
CA PRO A 265 3.82 3.99 -16.08
C PRO A 265 4.41 2.88 -16.97
N TRP A 266 4.32 1.63 -16.55
CA TRP A 266 4.72 0.45 -17.33
C TRP A 266 3.60 -0.56 -17.41
N VAL A 267 3.65 -1.39 -18.44
CA VAL A 267 2.75 -2.53 -18.68
C VAL A 267 3.54 -3.83 -18.68
N ILE A 268 2.95 -4.93 -18.24
CA ILE A 268 3.56 -6.25 -18.42
C ILE A 268 3.61 -6.52 -19.93
N ALA A 269 4.81 -6.57 -20.49
CA ALA A 269 4.99 -6.79 -21.93
C ALA A 269 5.11 -8.26 -22.26
N GLU A 270 5.94 -8.98 -21.51
CA GLU A 270 6.25 -10.38 -21.78
C GLU A 270 6.72 -11.13 -20.52
N ARG A 271 6.62 -12.44 -20.59
CA ARG A 271 7.15 -13.40 -19.61
C ARG A 271 8.05 -14.40 -20.35
N PRO A 272 9.32 -14.06 -20.60
CA PRO A 272 10.20 -14.83 -21.46
C PRO A 272 10.53 -16.24 -20.91
N SER A 273 10.39 -16.43 -19.59
CA SER A 273 10.53 -17.72 -18.94
C SER A 273 9.77 -17.75 -17.60
N PRO A 274 9.48 -18.91 -17.03
CA PRO A 274 9.03 -19.00 -15.63
C PRO A 274 10.01 -18.27 -14.71
N GLY A 275 9.51 -17.36 -13.88
CA GLY A 275 10.35 -16.57 -12.98
C GLY A 275 11.00 -15.32 -13.62
N VAL A 276 10.60 -14.90 -14.82
CA VAL A 276 11.02 -13.62 -15.41
C VAL A 276 9.83 -12.85 -15.92
N VAL A 277 9.72 -11.58 -15.51
CA VAL A 277 8.72 -10.61 -16.00
C VAL A 277 9.45 -9.41 -16.59
N VAL A 278 9.01 -8.98 -17.78
CA VAL A 278 9.48 -7.77 -18.41
C VAL A 278 8.33 -6.78 -18.53
N LEU A 279 8.54 -5.62 -17.95
CA LEU A 279 7.63 -4.48 -18.09
C LEU A 279 8.19 -3.54 -19.16
N GLU A 280 7.30 -2.97 -19.99
CA GLU A 280 7.64 -1.94 -20.96
C GLU A 280 6.88 -0.65 -20.67
N ARG A 281 7.47 0.46 -21.08
CA ARG A 281 6.86 1.79 -21.01
C ARG A 281 5.44 1.78 -21.56
N ASN A 282 4.51 2.37 -20.79
CA ASN A 282 3.15 2.64 -21.24
C ASN A 282 3.17 3.80 -22.27
N PRO A 283 2.80 3.58 -23.53
CA PRO A 283 2.83 4.62 -24.56
C PRO A 283 1.81 5.74 -24.32
N TYR A 284 0.77 5.50 -23.55
CA TYR A 284 -0.26 6.46 -23.18
C TYR A 284 -0.14 6.98 -21.75
N TYR A 285 1.05 6.82 -21.14
CA TYR A 285 1.23 7.35 -19.80
C TYR A 285 1.08 8.88 -19.78
N TRP A 286 0.39 9.39 -18.78
CA TRP A 286 -0.27 10.69 -18.80
C TRP A 286 0.45 11.77 -17.96
N LYS A 287 1.62 11.46 -17.40
CA LYS A 287 2.44 12.43 -16.67
C LYS A 287 3.62 12.88 -17.52
N VAL A 288 4.05 14.11 -17.29
CA VAL A 288 5.21 14.72 -17.92
C VAL A 288 6.12 15.33 -16.85
N ASP A 289 7.37 15.59 -17.19
CA ASP A 289 8.27 16.38 -16.35
C ASP A 289 8.08 17.90 -16.59
N THR A 290 8.90 18.71 -15.93
CA THR A 290 8.87 20.19 -16.03
C THR A 290 9.28 20.73 -17.41
N GLU A 291 9.91 19.92 -18.25
CA GLU A 291 10.28 20.28 -19.64
C GLU A 291 9.29 19.71 -20.68
N GLY A 292 8.20 19.06 -20.22
CA GLY A 292 7.20 18.46 -21.08
C GLY A 292 7.60 17.11 -21.68
N ASN A 293 8.57 16.42 -21.11
CA ASN A 293 8.94 15.08 -21.53
C ASN A 293 7.93 14.06 -20.96
N GLN A 294 7.31 13.26 -21.82
CA GLN A 294 6.38 12.20 -21.39
C GLN A 294 7.12 11.14 -20.58
N LEU A 295 6.69 10.89 -19.35
CA LEU A 295 7.22 9.84 -18.48
C LEU A 295 6.67 8.44 -18.87
N PRO A 296 7.27 7.36 -18.37
CA PRO A 296 8.50 7.26 -17.60
C PRO A 296 9.76 7.47 -18.45
N TYR A 297 10.91 7.78 -17.83
CA TYR A 297 12.18 7.85 -18.57
C TYR A 297 12.73 6.47 -18.93
N ILE A 298 12.55 5.46 -18.05
CA ILE A 298 13.03 4.08 -18.23
C ILE A 298 12.15 3.35 -19.24
N ASP A 299 12.79 2.67 -20.20
CA ASP A 299 12.07 1.90 -21.22
C ASP A 299 11.50 0.60 -20.68
N LYS A 300 12.31 -0.14 -19.88
CA LYS A 300 11.98 -1.48 -19.42
C LYS A 300 12.36 -1.71 -17.95
N ILE A 301 11.59 -2.57 -17.30
CA ILE A 301 11.96 -3.15 -16.01
C ILE A 301 11.99 -4.67 -16.22
N ARG A 302 13.10 -5.30 -15.85
CA ARG A 302 13.26 -6.76 -15.88
C ARG A 302 13.40 -7.28 -14.47
N THR A 303 12.45 -8.11 -14.06
CA THR A 303 12.40 -8.70 -12.73
C THR A 303 12.59 -10.21 -12.82
N GLU A 304 13.47 -10.76 -11.98
CA GLU A 304 13.71 -12.19 -11.85
C GLU A 304 13.25 -12.69 -10.47
N LEU A 305 12.64 -13.86 -10.44
CA LEU A 305 12.35 -14.58 -9.20
C LEU A 305 13.60 -15.35 -8.75
N VAL A 306 14.10 -15.01 -7.57
CA VAL A 306 15.27 -15.66 -6.95
C VAL A 306 14.88 -16.16 -5.56
N ASN A 307 14.50 -17.41 -5.44
CA ASN A 307 13.97 -17.99 -4.20
C ASN A 307 15.04 -18.20 -3.10
N GLN A 308 16.33 -18.20 -3.47
CA GLN A 308 17.43 -18.46 -2.55
C GLN A 308 18.08 -17.15 -2.12
N VAL A 309 18.09 -16.88 -0.81
CA VAL A 309 18.63 -15.64 -0.24
C VAL A 309 20.10 -15.46 -0.54
N GLU A 310 20.86 -16.54 -0.47
CA GLU A 310 22.30 -16.54 -0.77
C GLU A 310 22.57 -16.10 -2.20
N THR A 311 21.83 -16.63 -3.16
CA THR A 311 21.90 -16.23 -4.57
C THR A 311 21.50 -14.77 -4.75
N MET A 312 20.44 -14.32 -4.06
CA MET A 312 20.03 -12.93 -4.05
C MET A 312 21.17 -12.03 -3.55
N ASN A 313 21.75 -12.35 -2.40
CA ASN A 313 22.85 -11.59 -1.82
C ASN A 313 24.09 -11.53 -2.75
N MET A 314 24.42 -12.65 -3.43
CA MET A 314 25.50 -12.67 -4.41
C MET A 314 25.24 -11.75 -5.59
N LYS A 315 24.02 -11.73 -6.14
CA LYS A 315 23.62 -10.80 -7.23
C LYS A 315 23.70 -9.34 -6.80
N VAL A 316 23.37 -9.03 -5.54
CA VAL A 316 23.53 -7.69 -4.97
C VAL A 316 25.02 -7.30 -4.92
N ILE A 317 25.83 -8.14 -4.31
CA ILE A 317 27.27 -7.87 -4.09
C ILE A 317 28.02 -7.70 -5.42
N SER A 318 27.64 -8.48 -6.46
CA SER A 318 28.25 -8.39 -7.79
C SER A 318 27.75 -7.20 -8.64
N GLY A 319 26.82 -6.38 -8.14
CA GLY A 319 26.29 -5.22 -8.88
C GLY A 319 25.39 -5.59 -10.07
N GLU A 320 24.80 -6.78 -10.05
CA GLU A 320 23.90 -7.23 -11.12
C GLU A 320 22.53 -6.52 -11.09
N LEU A 321 22.19 -5.84 -10.00
CA LEU A 321 20.90 -5.21 -9.80
C LEU A 321 20.98 -3.69 -9.86
N ASP A 322 19.88 -3.06 -10.28
CA ASP A 322 19.75 -1.61 -10.23
C ASP A 322 18.91 -1.16 -9.03
N TRP A 323 18.02 -2.05 -8.56
CA TRP A 323 17.16 -1.79 -7.43
C TRP A 323 16.90 -3.06 -6.62
N LEU A 324 17.06 -2.96 -5.30
CA LEU A 324 16.54 -3.90 -4.33
C LEU A 324 15.82 -3.11 -3.23
N GLY A 325 14.53 -3.37 -3.07
CA GLY A 325 13.66 -2.57 -2.19
C GLY A 325 13.05 -3.36 -1.04
N GLN A 326 12.05 -2.76 -0.43
CA GLN A 326 11.43 -3.10 0.85
C GLN A 326 11.10 -4.59 1.09
N HIS A 327 10.57 -5.28 0.09
CA HIS A 327 10.08 -6.66 0.28
C HIS A 327 11.18 -7.72 0.13
N ASP A 328 12.30 -7.33 -0.47
CA ASP A 328 13.38 -8.24 -0.85
C ASP A 328 14.66 -7.94 -0.07
N THR A 329 14.59 -7.06 0.92
CA THR A 329 15.74 -6.65 1.76
C THR A 329 15.43 -6.77 3.25
N SER A 330 16.47 -6.85 4.05
CA SER A 330 16.39 -6.85 5.50
C SER A 330 17.56 -6.09 6.09
N ILE A 331 17.34 -5.49 7.25
CA ILE A 331 18.41 -4.86 8.04
C ILE A 331 19.53 -5.86 8.36
N ALA A 332 19.23 -7.15 8.45
CA ALA A 332 20.22 -8.21 8.69
C ALA A 332 21.31 -8.27 7.59
N TYR A 333 21.00 -7.86 6.37
CA TYR A 333 21.96 -7.85 5.24
C TYR A 333 22.65 -6.50 5.04
N TYR A 334 22.25 -5.47 5.78
CA TYR A 334 22.86 -4.15 5.68
C TYR A 334 24.40 -4.16 5.78
N PRO A 335 25.02 -4.86 6.77
CA PRO A 335 26.49 -4.85 6.89
C PRO A 335 27.20 -5.43 5.66
N ILE A 336 26.69 -6.51 5.08
CA ILE A 336 27.31 -7.13 3.89
C ILE A 336 27.12 -6.25 2.65
N TYR A 337 25.93 -5.66 2.45
CA TYR A 337 25.70 -4.76 1.32
C TYR A 337 26.55 -3.51 1.44
N LYS A 338 26.64 -2.92 2.64
CA LYS A 338 27.45 -1.72 2.90
C LYS A 338 28.94 -1.97 2.66
N LYS A 339 29.44 -3.14 3.02
CA LYS A 339 30.83 -3.54 2.79
C LYS A 339 31.19 -3.57 1.31
N HIS A 340 30.28 -3.99 0.45
CA HIS A 340 30.53 -4.21 -0.98
C HIS A 340 29.99 -3.10 -1.89
N GLU A 341 29.56 -1.96 -1.36
CA GLU A 341 29.04 -0.82 -2.15
C GLU A 341 29.97 -0.41 -3.29
N LYS A 342 31.26 -0.30 -2.99
CA LYS A 342 32.25 0.17 -3.96
C LYS A 342 32.49 -0.84 -5.07
N ASP A 343 32.60 -2.11 -4.71
CA ASP A 343 32.93 -3.19 -5.65
C ASP A 343 31.75 -3.48 -6.59
N GLY A 344 30.52 -3.38 -6.06
CA GLY A 344 29.29 -3.63 -6.82
C GLY A 344 28.71 -2.39 -7.52
N ASP A 345 29.39 -1.23 -7.45
CA ASP A 345 28.95 0.05 -8.03
C ASP A 345 27.50 0.42 -7.70
N TYR A 346 27.16 0.33 -6.41
CA TYR A 346 25.85 0.72 -5.88
C TYR A 346 26.01 1.53 -4.58
N ARG A 347 24.92 2.12 -4.12
CA ARG A 347 24.81 2.75 -2.80
C ARG A 347 23.73 2.07 -1.96
N VAL A 348 23.97 1.96 -0.66
CA VAL A 348 22.98 1.46 0.30
C VAL A 348 22.39 2.65 1.04
N LEU A 349 21.10 2.89 0.82
CA LEU A 349 20.34 3.94 1.49
C LEU A 349 19.59 3.31 2.68
N LEU A 350 19.61 3.98 3.82
CA LEU A 350 18.79 3.61 4.96
C LEU A 350 17.59 4.57 5.02
N TRP A 351 16.44 4.09 4.58
CA TRP A 351 15.21 4.88 4.66
C TRP A 351 14.42 4.54 5.92
N GLU A 352 13.62 5.50 6.39
CA GLU A 352 12.69 5.27 7.49
C GLU A 352 11.63 4.24 7.10
N GLY A 353 11.40 3.22 7.93
CA GLY A 353 10.31 2.29 7.72
C GLY A 353 8.97 2.89 8.14
N THR A 354 7.90 2.57 7.42
CA THR A 354 6.53 2.91 7.86
C THR A 354 5.95 1.88 8.82
N MET A 355 6.63 0.76 9.03
CA MET A 355 6.32 -0.22 10.06
C MET A 355 7.05 0.18 11.33
N THR A 356 6.33 0.50 12.40
CA THR A 356 6.96 0.79 13.69
C THR A 356 7.68 -0.42 14.22
N ASP A 357 7.08 -1.60 14.08
CA ASP A 357 7.67 -2.85 14.54
C ASP A 357 7.62 -3.92 13.43
N LYS A 358 8.74 -4.63 13.22
CA LYS A 358 8.77 -5.81 12.35
C LYS A 358 8.10 -7.02 13.02
N TYR A 359 8.03 -7.03 14.35
CA TYR A 359 7.50 -8.12 15.15
C TYR A 359 6.78 -7.54 16.37
N PHE A 360 5.47 -7.58 16.38
CA PHE A 360 4.69 -7.28 17.57
C PHE A 360 3.78 -8.47 17.90
N LEU A 361 3.28 -8.50 19.13
CA LEU A 361 2.56 -9.63 19.67
C LEU A 361 1.07 -9.26 19.81
N LEU A 362 0.21 -10.14 19.30
CA LEU A 362 -1.24 -10.00 19.34
C LEU A 362 -1.84 -11.10 20.25
N PRO A 363 -2.07 -10.81 21.54
CA PRO A 363 -2.75 -11.72 22.46
C PRO A 363 -4.23 -11.90 22.07
N ASN A 364 -4.75 -13.13 22.12
CA ASN A 364 -6.14 -13.40 21.79
C ASN A 364 -7.09 -13.04 22.94
N HIS A 365 -7.68 -11.87 22.92
CA HIS A 365 -8.63 -11.39 23.93
C HIS A 365 -9.98 -12.13 23.91
N THR A 366 -10.26 -12.93 22.90
CA THR A 366 -11.45 -13.79 22.80
C THR A 366 -11.11 -15.27 22.96
N HIS A 367 -10.03 -15.56 23.69
CA HIS A 367 -9.52 -16.91 23.90
C HIS A 367 -10.60 -17.88 24.37
N PRO A 368 -10.69 -19.13 23.83
CA PRO A 368 -11.75 -20.08 24.16
C PRO A 368 -11.67 -20.61 25.59
N ASP A 369 -10.43 -20.77 26.15
CA ASP A 369 -10.26 -21.12 27.57
C ASP A 369 -10.60 -19.89 28.45
N PRO A 370 -11.62 -19.96 29.31
CA PRO A 370 -12.07 -18.82 30.10
C PRO A 370 -11.05 -18.32 31.13
N VAL A 371 -10.16 -19.20 31.62
CA VAL A 371 -9.12 -18.82 32.57
C VAL A 371 -8.03 -18.01 31.85
N MET A 372 -7.58 -18.49 30.69
CA MET A 372 -6.62 -17.74 29.86
C MET A 372 -7.22 -16.44 29.36
N ARG A 373 -8.47 -16.43 28.89
CA ARG A 373 -9.17 -15.21 28.49
C ARG A 373 -9.18 -14.16 29.63
N LYS A 374 -9.52 -14.57 30.85
CA LYS A 374 -9.52 -13.67 32.01
C LYS A 374 -8.16 -13.09 32.28
N LEU A 375 -7.08 -13.86 32.13
CA LEU A 375 -5.71 -13.38 32.26
C LEU A 375 -5.34 -12.43 31.11
N ILE A 376 -5.53 -12.83 29.87
CA ILE A 376 -5.19 -12.02 28.68
C ILE A 376 -5.96 -10.68 28.68
N CYS A 377 -7.23 -10.68 29.07
CA CYS A 377 -8.02 -9.45 29.16
C CYS A 377 -7.60 -8.55 30.33
N ASN A 378 -6.85 -9.07 31.33
CA ASN A 378 -6.40 -8.27 32.45
C ASN A 378 -5.21 -7.39 32.07
N PRO A 379 -5.29 -6.04 32.21
CA PRO A 379 -4.16 -5.16 31.90
C PRO A 379 -2.88 -5.46 32.70
N LEU A 380 -2.99 -5.87 33.98
CA LEU A 380 -1.81 -6.18 34.79
C LEU A 380 -1.04 -7.38 34.26
N PHE A 381 -1.75 -8.40 33.73
CA PHE A 381 -1.10 -9.54 33.09
C PHE A 381 -0.31 -9.12 31.86
N LYS A 382 -0.92 -8.33 30.97
CA LYS A 382 -0.24 -7.83 29.76
C LYS A 382 0.93 -6.88 30.09
N ARG A 383 0.80 -6.05 31.15
CA ARG A 383 1.90 -5.22 31.66
C ARG A 383 3.06 -6.08 32.12
N ALA A 384 2.80 -7.17 32.84
CA ALA A 384 3.84 -8.11 33.26
C ALA A 384 4.54 -8.73 32.04
N LEU A 385 3.81 -9.17 31.03
CA LEU A 385 4.40 -9.68 29.78
C LEU A 385 5.27 -8.64 29.09
N SER A 386 4.83 -7.38 29.03
CA SER A 386 5.56 -6.29 28.39
C SER A 386 6.84 -5.90 29.15
N LEU A 387 6.75 -5.76 30.47
CA LEU A 387 7.88 -5.39 31.35
C LEU A 387 8.97 -6.47 31.41
N ALA A 388 8.65 -7.72 31.10
CA ALA A 388 9.59 -8.81 31.03
C ALA A 388 10.45 -8.81 29.76
N ILE A 389 10.07 -8.05 28.72
CA ILE A 389 10.78 -8.03 27.43
C ILE A 389 11.97 -7.09 27.49
N ASN A 390 13.17 -7.62 27.26
CA ASN A 390 14.40 -6.82 27.11
C ASN A 390 14.50 -6.26 25.68
N ARG A 391 13.88 -5.11 25.46
CA ARG A 391 13.80 -4.43 24.16
C ARG A 391 15.16 -3.93 23.66
N ASP A 392 16.04 -3.55 24.59
CA ASP A 392 17.39 -3.11 24.24
C ASP A 392 18.22 -4.27 23.68
N GLU A 393 18.13 -5.46 24.29
CA GLU A 393 18.80 -6.66 23.79
C GLU A 393 18.24 -7.06 22.41
N ILE A 394 16.92 -7.06 22.23
CA ILE A 394 16.30 -7.33 20.94
C ILE A 394 16.79 -6.33 19.89
N ASN A 395 16.86 -5.03 20.23
CA ASN A 395 17.36 -4.01 19.33
C ASN A 395 18.82 -4.27 18.92
N GLN A 396 19.68 -4.62 19.87
CA GLN A 396 21.09 -4.95 19.56
C GLN A 396 21.20 -6.20 18.69
N VAL A 397 20.47 -7.26 19.03
CA VAL A 397 20.60 -8.57 18.38
C VAL A 397 19.97 -8.62 16.99
N LEU A 398 18.80 -7.99 16.80
CA LEU A 398 18.03 -8.09 15.54
C LEU A 398 18.16 -6.86 14.65
N TYR A 399 18.49 -5.69 15.21
CA TYR A 399 18.50 -4.41 14.49
C TYR A 399 19.83 -3.66 14.61
N PHE A 400 20.88 -4.27 15.17
CA PHE A 400 22.22 -3.67 15.34
C PHE A 400 22.22 -2.35 16.11
N GLY A 401 21.23 -2.16 17.01
CA GLY A 401 21.05 -0.91 17.75
C GLY A 401 20.46 0.24 16.92
N LEU A 402 20.01 -0.01 15.68
CA LEU A 402 19.53 1.02 14.77
C LEU A 402 18.05 1.37 14.96
N ALA A 403 17.29 0.52 15.65
CA ALA A 403 15.90 0.80 16.03
C ALA A 403 15.82 1.47 17.41
N LYS A 404 14.61 1.74 17.90
CA LYS A 404 14.39 2.30 19.26
C LYS A 404 13.40 1.42 20.02
N PRO A 405 13.66 1.07 21.30
CA PRO A 405 12.69 0.42 22.18
C PRO A 405 11.36 1.19 22.23
N SER A 406 10.24 0.49 22.07
CA SER A 406 8.92 1.13 22.03
C SER A 406 7.80 0.15 22.40
N ALA A 407 6.74 0.65 23.00
CA ALA A 407 5.44 0.01 22.96
C ALA A 407 4.78 0.20 21.58
N ALA A 408 3.72 -0.56 21.31
CA ALA A 408 2.98 -0.46 20.05
C ALA A 408 2.29 0.91 19.90
N THR A 409 2.67 1.67 18.88
CA THR A 409 2.10 2.97 18.55
C THR A 409 2.37 3.33 17.09
N VAL A 410 1.98 4.52 16.67
CA VAL A 410 2.28 5.08 15.34
C VAL A 410 3.75 5.53 15.25
N VAL A 411 4.24 5.75 14.02
CA VAL A 411 5.61 6.24 13.80
C VAL A 411 5.84 7.60 14.48
N PRO A 412 7.06 7.90 14.95
CA PRO A 412 7.34 9.15 15.69
C PRO A 412 7.06 10.43 14.92
N TRP A 413 7.12 10.41 13.60
CA TRP A 413 6.82 11.58 12.75
C TRP A 413 5.32 11.72 12.40
N SER A 414 4.46 10.79 12.83
CA SER A 414 3.01 10.91 12.65
C SER A 414 2.43 12.03 13.51
N SER A 415 1.45 12.77 12.95
CA SER A 415 0.69 13.80 13.68
C SER A 415 -0.07 13.25 14.90
N TYR A 416 -0.29 11.96 14.94
CA TYR A 416 -0.98 11.26 16.03
C TYR A 416 -0.04 10.86 17.16
N TYR A 417 1.29 10.87 16.94
CA TYR A 417 2.27 10.42 17.92
C TYR A 417 2.32 11.31 19.18
N GLU A 418 2.45 10.67 20.32
CA GLU A 418 2.89 11.26 21.58
C GLU A 418 3.87 10.30 22.27
N GLU A 419 4.98 10.80 22.75
CA GLU A 419 6.07 10.01 23.35
C GLU A 419 5.59 9.07 24.47
N LYS A 420 4.58 9.50 25.26
CA LYS A 420 3.98 8.67 26.31
C LYS A 420 3.43 7.34 25.81
N PHE A 421 2.98 7.26 24.54
CA PHE A 421 2.46 6.02 23.97
C PHE A 421 3.58 5.02 23.73
N SER A 422 4.71 5.47 23.19
CA SER A 422 5.88 4.61 22.92
C SER A 422 6.56 4.13 24.19
N LYS A 423 6.43 4.88 25.30
CA LYS A 423 7.02 4.55 26.61
C LYS A 423 6.11 3.70 27.51
N ALA A 424 4.86 3.44 27.11
CA ALA A 424 3.90 2.75 27.98
C ALA A 424 4.31 1.31 28.28
N TYR A 425 4.82 1.06 29.49
CA TYR A 425 5.31 -0.25 29.95
C TYR A 425 6.37 -0.86 29.02
N ALA A 426 7.20 -0.03 28.41
CA ALA A 426 8.23 -0.45 27.46
C ALA A 426 9.60 -0.68 28.13
N GLU A 427 9.75 -0.27 29.37
CA GLU A 427 10.96 -0.51 30.18
C GLU A 427 11.15 -2.01 30.48
N TYR A 428 12.39 -2.45 30.64
CA TYR A 428 12.73 -3.80 31.08
C TYR A 428 12.75 -3.85 32.60
N ASN A 429 11.76 -4.51 33.21
CA ASN A 429 11.62 -4.64 34.65
C ASN A 429 11.00 -6.00 35.04
N PRO A 430 11.76 -7.10 34.96
CA PRO A 430 11.27 -8.44 35.29
C PRO A 430 10.88 -8.60 36.78
N GLN A 431 11.43 -7.78 37.70
CA GLN A 431 11.06 -7.77 39.09
C GLN A 431 9.61 -7.27 39.26
N GLU A 432 9.25 -6.17 38.62
CA GLU A 432 7.90 -5.66 38.67
C GLU A 432 6.92 -6.60 37.90
N ALA A 433 7.36 -7.20 36.79
CA ALA A 433 6.59 -8.22 36.09
C ALA A 433 6.21 -9.39 37.04
N ASN A 434 7.17 -9.90 37.83
CA ASN A 434 6.91 -10.95 38.81
C ASN A 434 5.90 -10.50 39.87
N LYS A 435 6.04 -9.28 40.44
CA LYS A 435 5.09 -8.74 41.43
C LYS A 435 3.67 -8.64 40.86
N LEU A 436 3.53 -8.16 39.63
CA LEU A 436 2.21 -8.09 38.97
C LEU A 436 1.57 -9.47 38.79
N LEU A 437 2.36 -10.49 38.38
CA LEU A 437 1.88 -11.86 38.26
C LEU A 437 1.48 -12.44 39.62
N ASP A 438 2.26 -12.19 40.65
CA ASP A 438 1.97 -12.63 42.02
C ASP A 438 0.70 -11.99 42.57
N SER A 439 0.46 -10.69 42.29
CA SER A 439 -0.78 -9.98 42.64
C SER A 439 -2.03 -10.53 41.96
N LEU A 440 -1.86 -11.21 40.82
CA LEU A 440 -2.94 -11.91 40.12
C LEU A 440 -3.21 -13.34 40.64
N GLY A 441 -2.52 -13.74 41.72
CA GLY A 441 -2.63 -15.09 42.30
C GLY A 441 -1.86 -16.16 41.52
N LEU A 442 -0.92 -15.75 40.65
CA LEU A 442 -0.05 -16.65 39.87
C LEU A 442 1.29 -16.93 40.58
N ASN A 443 1.29 -16.92 41.91
CA ASN A 443 2.48 -17.08 42.74
C ASN A 443 2.88 -18.55 43.00
N LYS A 444 1.99 -19.50 42.76
CA LYS A 444 2.28 -20.93 42.86
C LYS A 444 3.06 -21.41 41.64
N ARG A 445 4.05 -22.28 41.85
CA ARG A 445 4.87 -22.89 40.78
C ARG A 445 4.81 -24.40 40.82
N ASP A 446 4.94 -25.05 39.67
CA ASP A 446 5.12 -26.50 39.58
C ASP A 446 6.60 -26.91 39.87
N LYS A 447 6.87 -28.22 39.77
CA LYS A 447 8.20 -28.79 39.98
C LYS A 447 9.28 -28.29 39.00
N ASP A 448 8.87 -27.79 37.83
CA ASP A 448 9.75 -27.28 36.78
C ASP A 448 9.95 -25.78 36.91
N GLY A 449 9.33 -25.11 37.91
CA GLY A 449 9.47 -23.70 38.21
C GLY A 449 8.45 -22.81 37.48
N TYR A 450 7.56 -23.37 36.67
CA TYR A 450 6.52 -22.62 35.94
C TYR A 450 5.33 -22.27 36.85
N ARG A 451 4.75 -21.09 36.65
CA ARG A 451 3.59 -20.61 37.39
C ARG A 451 2.35 -21.46 37.09
N LEU A 452 1.52 -21.63 38.12
CA LEU A 452 0.23 -22.28 38.00
C LEU A 452 -0.87 -21.24 37.89
N ARG A 453 -1.82 -21.54 37.02
CA ARG A 453 -3.08 -20.79 36.84
C ARG A 453 -4.00 -21.03 38.05
N PRO A 454 -5.07 -20.21 38.24
CA PRO A 454 -6.04 -20.43 39.31
C PRO A 454 -6.73 -21.80 39.32
N ASP A 455 -6.84 -22.45 38.13
CA ASP A 455 -7.39 -23.80 37.98
C ASP A 455 -6.36 -24.93 38.23
N GLY A 456 -5.15 -24.57 38.67
CA GLY A 456 -4.08 -25.52 38.99
C GLY A 456 -3.25 -26.02 37.81
N LYS A 457 -3.61 -25.65 36.58
CA LYS A 457 -2.82 -26.01 35.41
C LYS A 457 -1.60 -25.10 35.27
N ARG A 458 -0.57 -25.60 34.56
CA ARG A 458 0.60 -24.79 34.19
C ARG A 458 0.16 -23.57 33.34
N LEU A 459 0.71 -22.39 33.65
CA LEU A 459 0.51 -21.21 32.83
C LEU A 459 1.39 -21.31 31.57
N SER A 460 0.80 -21.78 30.50
CA SER A 460 1.45 -21.89 29.18
C SER A 460 0.88 -20.88 28.19
N ILE A 461 1.73 -20.34 27.30
CA ILE A 461 1.37 -19.47 26.18
C ILE A 461 2.06 -19.99 24.91
N VAL A 462 1.28 -20.31 23.90
CA VAL A 462 1.80 -20.66 22.58
C VAL A 462 1.93 -19.41 21.72
N ILE A 463 3.15 -19.08 21.31
CA ILE A 463 3.44 -17.93 20.44
C ILE A 463 3.51 -18.43 19.00
N THR A 464 2.41 -18.27 18.27
CA THR A 464 2.32 -18.73 16.88
C THR A 464 2.88 -17.68 15.93
N HIS A 465 3.67 -18.12 14.95
CA HIS A 465 4.16 -17.29 13.87
C HIS A 465 4.18 -18.08 12.57
N SER A 466 3.94 -17.41 11.45
CA SER A 466 4.23 -17.95 10.13
C SER A 466 5.72 -17.80 9.87
N GLY A 467 6.35 -18.86 9.37
CA GLY A 467 7.79 -18.92 9.15
C GLY A 467 8.35 -17.68 8.44
N THR A 468 9.63 -17.60 8.45
CA THR A 468 10.42 -16.45 7.97
C THR A 468 10.13 -16.15 6.51
N ARG A 469 9.56 -14.99 6.23
CA ARG A 469 9.79 -14.33 4.94
C ARG A 469 11.28 -13.99 4.86
N VAL A 470 11.84 -14.05 3.67
CA VAL A 470 13.26 -13.77 3.46
C VAL A 470 13.70 -12.51 4.19
N GLY A 471 14.78 -12.65 4.95
CA GLY A 471 15.38 -11.56 5.70
C GLY A 471 14.67 -11.14 6.98
N THR A 472 13.68 -11.89 7.47
CA THR A 472 13.13 -11.70 8.80
C THR A 472 13.77 -12.68 9.79
N ALA A 473 13.96 -12.27 11.01
CA ALA A 473 14.46 -13.11 12.10
C ALA A 473 13.32 -13.51 13.05
N THR A 474 12.15 -13.88 12.49
CA THR A 474 10.93 -14.13 13.27
C THR A 474 11.15 -15.23 14.30
N ASP A 475 11.81 -16.33 13.91
CA ASP A 475 12.10 -17.45 14.82
C ASP A 475 12.94 -16.98 16.01
N LYS A 476 14.05 -16.27 15.72
CA LYS A 476 14.93 -15.71 16.77
C LYS A 476 14.20 -14.71 17.67
N PHE A 477 13.35 -13.87 17.08
CA PHE A 477 12.51 -12.95 17.87
C PHE A 477 11.60 -13.71 18.83
N VAL A 478 10.87 -14.72 18.34
CA VAL A 478 9.93 -15.50 19.16
C VAL A 478 10.67 -16.29 20.24
N ASP A 479 11.85 -16.86 19.92
CA ASP A 479 12.69 -17.54 20.91
C ASP A 479 13.15 -16.61 22.03
N MET A 480 13.56 -15.37 21.70
CA MET A 480 13.93 -14.37 22.71
C MET A 480 12.74 -14.01 23.61
N ILE A 481 11.57 -13.73 23.03
CA ILE A 481 10.33 -13.45 23.79
C ILE A 481 9.99 -14.64 24.71
N ALA A 482 10.03 -15.87 24.19
CA ALA A 482 9.77 -17.06 24.99
C ALA A 482 10.78 -17.22 26.13
N GLY A 483 12.06 -16.89 25.91
CA GLY A 483 13.09 -16.86 26.92
C GLY A 483 12.74 -15.91 28.06
N TYR A 484 12.48 -14.65 27.77
CA TYR A 484 12.13 -13.64 28.78
C TYR A 484 10.87 -14.01 29.58
N TRP A 485 9.88 -14.64 28.97
CA TRP A 485 8.68 -15.05 29.69
C TRP A 485 8.90 -16.32 30.53
N ARG A 486 9.79 -17.22 30.09
CA ARG A 486 10.22 -18.37 30.94
C ARG A 486 10.95 -17.90 32.19
N ASP A 487 11.77 -16.84 32.11
CA ASP A 487 12.50 -16.28 33.25
C ASP A 487 11.56 -15.74 34.35
N ILE A 488 10.35 -15.30 33.97
CA ILE A 488 9.31 -14.90 34.94
C ILE A 488 8.33 -16.04 35.28
N GLY A 489 8.60 -17.27 34.79
CA GLY A 489 7.87 -18.50 35.14
C GLY A 489 6.67 -18.79 34.28
N ILE A 490 6.58 -18.26 33.07
CA ILE A 490 5.54 -18.60 32.08
C ILE A 490 6.11 -19.62 31.10
N ASP A 491 5.41 -20.75 30.90
CA ASP A 491 5.79 -21.80 29.94
C ASP A 491 5.46 -21.32 28.50
N ALA A 492 6.29 -20.41 27.98
CA ALA A 492 6.14 -19.85 26.66
C ALA A 492 6.72 -20.76 25.58
N LYS A 493 5.92 -21.08 24.56
CA LYS A 493 6.24 -22.07 23.52
C LYS A 493 6.20 -21.42 22.13
N PRO A 494 7.35 -21.30 21.44
CA PRO A 494 7.39 -20.98 20.04
C PRO A 494 6.62 -22.04 19.21
N ASN A 495 5.82 -21.61 18.23
CA ASN A 495 5.07 -22.48 17.34
C ASN A 495 5.05 -21.93 15.92
N GLN A 496 5.95 -22.45 15.09
CA GLN A 496 5.99 -22.10 13.68
C GLN A 496 4.97 -22.92 12.88
N VAL A 497 4.18 -22.26 12.04
CA VAL A 497 3.23 -22.88 11.12
C VAL A 497 3.27 -22.15 9.77
N ASP A 498 2.74 -22.75 8.71
CA ASP A 498 2.51 -22.01 7.48
C ASP A 498 1.37 -20.99 7.64
N GLU A 499 1.34 -19.99 6.75
CA GLU A 499 0.38 -18.88 6.85
C GLU A 499 -1.07 -19.34 6.71
N GLN A 500 -1.36 -20.33 5.86
CA GLN A 500 -2.73 -20.83 5.67
C GLN A 500 -3.23 -21.52 6.94
N LEU A 501 -2.37 -22.32 7.58
CA LEU A 501 -2.69 -22.97 8.85
C LEU A 501 -2.87 -21.93 9.98
N ARG A 502 -2.04 -20.87 10.00
CA ARG A 502 -2.21 -19.77 10.96
C ARG A 502 -3.58 -19.12 10.80
N ILE A 503 -3.96 -18.78 9.55
CA ILE A 503 -5.27 -18.20 9.23
C ILE A 503 -6.40 -19.13 9.64
N ALA A 504 -6.32 -20.42 9.32
CA ALA A 504 -7.34 -21.41 9.68
C ALA A 504 -7.54 -21.51 11.20
N ARG A 505 -6.44 -21.59 11.97
CA ARG A 505 -6.49 -21.59 13.44
C ARG A 505 -7.00 -20.29 14.03
N TYR A 506 -6.62 -19.14 13.43
CA TYR A 506 -7.19 -17.85 13.82
C TYR A 506 -8.71 -17.84 13.63
N GLN A 507 -9.19 -18.28 12.46
CA GLN A 507 -10.63 -18.35 12.17
C GLN A 507 -11.39 -19.29 13.10
N ALA A 508 -10.75 -20.37 13.53
CA ALA A 508 -11.27 -21.28 14.55
C ALA A 508 -11.15 -20.74 15.99
N ASN A 509 -10.54 -19.56 16.18
CA ASN A 509 -10.27 -18.95 17.50
C ASN A 509 -9.39 -19.82 18.42
N GLU A 510 -8.40 -20.55 17.84
CA GLU A 510 -7.55 -21.53 18.54
C GLU A 510 -6.17 -20.98 18.94
N LEU A 511 -5.82 -19.76 18.54
CA LEU A 511 -4.53 -19.17 18.88
C LEU A 511 -4.53 -18.54 20.26
N ASP A 512 -3.46 -18.75 21.07
CA ASP A 512 -3.23 -17.99 22.31
C ASP A 512 -2.74 -16.58 21.97
N MET A 513 -1.78 -16.52 21.03
CA MET A 513 -1.12 -15.31 20.60
C MET A 513 -0.45 -15.54 19.25
N PHE A 514 -0.36 -14.52 18.42
CA PHE A 514 0.45 -14.59 17.20
C PHE A 514 1.34 -13.36 17.02
N VAL A 515 2.34 -13.50 16.15
CA VAL A 515 3.31 -12.44 15.81
C VAL A 515 3.04 -11.94 14.41
N TRP A 516 3.06 -10.61 14.25
CA TRP A 516 2.95 -9.94 12.96
C TRP A 516 3.78 -8.67 12.93
N HIS A 517 3.78 -7.95 11.83
CA HIS A 517 4.40 -6.62 11.70
C HIS A 517 3.38 -5.51 11.93
N LEU A 518 3.81 -4.41 12.53
CA LEU A 518 2.97 -3.25 12.85
C LEU A 518 3.12 -2.17 11.77
N ASP A 519 2.35 -2.27 10.72
CA ASP A 519 2.14 -1.26 9.67
C ASP A 519 0.88 -0.41 9.96
N ARG A 520 0.44 0.41 9.02
CA ARG A 520 -0.71 1.33 9.20
C ARG A 520 -0.54 2.30 10.35
N THR A 521 0.68 2.78 10.51
CA THR A 521 1.11 3.61 11.63
C THR A 521 1.42 5.05 11.24
N THR A 522 1.12 5.43 10.01
CA THR A 522 1.37 6.76 9.44
C THR A 522 0.10 7.59 9.31
N ASP A 523 0.26 8.87 9.04
CA ASP A 523 -0.87 9.77 8.74
C ASP A 523 -1.64 9.35 7.47
N MET A 524 -1.03 8.50 6.63
CA MET A 524 -1.65 7.96 5.42
C MET A 524 -2.65 6.85 5.71
N LEU A 525 -2.36 5.96 6.66
CA LEU A 525 -3.18 4.77 6.89
C LEU A 525 -3.84 4.70 8.27
N PHE A 526 -3.18 5.14 9.31
CA PHE A 526 -3.73 5.07 10.66
C PHE A 526 -5.14 5.67 10.76
N PRO A 527 -5.46 6.84 10.16
CA PRO A 527 -6.79 7.42 10.30
C PRO A 527 -7.90 6.65 9.57
N ILE A 528 -7.56 5.81 8.59
CA ILE A 528 -8.55 5.08 7.79
C ILE A 528 -8.57 3.58 8.09
N ASP A 529 -7.44 2.99 8.50
CA ASP A 529 -7.28 1.55 8.63
C ASP A 529 -6.47 1.15 9.89
N PRO A 530 -6.91 1.54 11.12
CA PRO A 530 -6.18 1.27 12.37
C PRO A 530 -6.38 -0.15 12.91
N ILE A 531 -6.31 -1.16 12.05
CA ILE A 531 -6.70 -2.56 12.32
C ILE A 531 -5.91 -3.24 13.46
N TRP A 532 -4.68 -2.78 13.72
CA TRP A 532 -3.87 -3.31 14.81
C TRP A 532 -4.26 -2.73 16.18
N PHE A 533 -4.85 -1.55 16.17
CA PHE A 533 -5.27 -0.83 17.37
C PHE A 533 -6.75 -1.04 17.70
N ILE A 534 -7.55 -1.44 16.71
CA ILE A 534 -8.98 -1.72 16.82
C ILE A 534 -9.27 -3.08 16.17
N PRO A 535 -9.98 -4.01 16.82
CA PRO A 535 -10.23 -5.34 16.27
C PRO A 535 -11.32 -5.29 15.19
N MET A 536 -10.93 -5.08 13.92
CA MET A 536 -11.88 -4.85 12.82
C MET A 536 -11.56 -5.59 11.51
N LEU A 537 -10.36 -6.16 11.34
CA LEU A 537 -9.98 -6.89 10.13
C LEU A 537 -9.97 -8.40 10.38
N ASP A 538 -10.71 -9.16 9.56
CA ASP A 538 -10.75 -10.63 9.61
C ASP A 538 -9.37 -11.22 9.32
N GLY A 539 -8.96 -12.18 10.12
CA GLY A 539 -7.67 -12.86 10.02
C GLY A 539 -6.51 -12.22 10.78
N TRP A 540 -6.67 -10.99 11.30
CA TRP A 540 -5.55 -10.16 11.77
C TRP A 540 -5.77 -9.42 13.08
N SER A 541 -6.83 -9.74 13.82
CA SER A 541 -7.23 -9.00 15.03
C SER A 541 -6.76 -9.69 16.31
N TYR A 542 -6.54 -8.87 17.35
CA TYR A 542 -6.32 -9.37 18.72
C TYR A 542 -7.63 -9.85 19.42
N GLY A 543 -8.79 -9.72 18.75
CA GLY A 543 -10.10 -10.12 19.26
C GLY A 543 -10.98 -10.70 18.17
N ARG A 544 -10.75 -11.96 17.79
CA ARG A 544 -11.42 -12.64 16.69
C ARG A 544 -12.96 -12.55 16.74
N LEU A 545 -13.55 -12.82 17.90
CA LEU A 545 -15.02 -12.81 18.03
C LEU A 545 -15.57 -11.38 18.09
N TRP A 546 -14.78 -10.40 18.55
CA TRP A 546 -15.17 -8.98 18.56
C TRP A 546 -15.19 -8.38 17.17
N GLU A 547 -14.17 -8.67 16.33
CA GLU A 547 -14.17 -8.24 14.94
C GLU A 547 -15.35 -8.84 14.17
N GLN A 548 -15.64 -10.13 14.39
CA GLN A 548 -16.76 -10.80 13.77
C GLN A 548 -18.10 -10.12 14.13
N TRP A 549 -18.26 -9.76 15.41
CA TRP A 549 -19.43 -9.01 15.88
C TRP A 549 -19.52 -7.64 15.19
N TYR A 550 -18.42 -6.91 15.11
CA TYR A 550 -18.38 -5.60 14.46
C TYR A 550 -18.71 -5.70 12.97
N ASN A 551 -18.05 -6.60 12.24
CA ASN A 551 -18.21 -6.77 10.80
C ASN A 551 -19.59 -7.27 10.39
N THR A 552 -20.25 -8.07 11.25
CA THR A 552 -21.59 -8.61 11.00
C THR A 552 -22.72 -7.82 11.66
N GLN A 553 -22.44 -6.65 12.26
CA GLN A 553 -23.40 -5.82 12.98
C GLN A 553 -24.14 -6.59 14.07
N GLY A 554 -23.40 -7.38 14.84
CA GLY A 554 -23.93 -8.16 15.96
C GLY A 554 -24.57 -9.50 15.59
N LYS A 555 -24.59 -9.88 14.32
CA LYS A 555 -25.22 -11.15 13.89
C LYS A 555 -24.38 -12.40 14.23
N ARG A 556 -23.08 -12.25 14.32
CA ARG A 556 -22.12 -13.32 14.66
C ARG A 556 -21.03 -12.77 15.57
N GLY A 557 -20.28 -13.67 16.23
CA GLY A 557 -19.23 -13.29 17.16
C GLY A 557 -19.75 -12.99 18.55
N GLU A 558 -18.98 -12.28 19.35
CA GLU A 558 -19.32 -11.83 20.71
C GLU A 558 -19.33 -10.31 20.80
N ARG A 559 -20.30 -9.75 21.52
CA ARG A 559 -20.31 -8.31 21.80
C ARG A 559 -19.05 -7.93 22.57
N PRO A 560 -18.25 -6.97 22.09
CA PRO A 560 -17.06 -6.50 22.78
C PRO A 560 -17.38 -5.83 24.13
N PRO A 561 -16.41 -5.78 25.05
CA PRO A 561 -16.56 -4.99 26.28
C PRO A 561 -16.61 -3.48 25.96
N GLU A 562 -17.11 -2.70 26.92
CA GLU A 562 -17.41 -1.27 26.74
C GLU A 562 -16.18 -0.41 26.32
N ASP A 563 -14.99 -0.77 26.78
CA ASP A 563 -13.76 -0.07 26.40
C ASP A 563 -13.40 -0.29 24.92
N VAL A 564 -13.65 -1.49 24.37
CA VAL A 564 -13.47 -1.80 22.96
C VAL A 564 -14.58 -1.20 22.10
N LEU A 565 -15.84 -1.21 22.57
CA LEU A 565 -16.94 -0.52 21.89
C LEU A 565 -16.67 0.96 21.71
N LYS A 566 -16.08 1.62 22.72
CA LYS A 566 -15.65 3.01 22.62
C LYS A 566 -14.60 3.23 21.54
N LEU A 567 -13.72 2.26 21.25
CA LEU A 567 -12.76 2.40 20.15
C LEU A 567 -13.47 2.45 18.78
N TYR A 568 -14.50 1.61 18.59
CA TYR A 568 -15.31 1.68 17.37
C TYR A 568 -16.03 3.03 17.24
N ASP A 569 -16.65 3.53 18.32
CA ASP A 569 -17.32 4.84 18.33
C ASP A 569 -16.35 5.99 18.01
N ILE A 570 -15.14 5.94 18.54
CA ILE A 570 -14.11 6.95 18.26
C ILE A 570 -13.67 6.87 16.80
N TYR A 571 -13.49 5.64 16.29
CA TYR A 571 -13.12 5.42 14.89
C TYR A 571 -14.20 5.94 13.92
N GLU A 572 -15.46 5.62 14.15
CA GLU A 572 -16.56 6.10 13.32
C GLU A 572 -16.59 7.66 13.29
N LYS A 573 -16.44 8.31 14.46
CA LYS A 573 -16.33 9.78 14.54
C LYS A 573 -15.10 10.30 13.81
N MET A 574 -13.98 9.57 13.86
CA MET A 574 -12.75 9.93 13.14
C MET A 574 -12.96 9.83 11.62
N GLN A 575 -13.76 8.87 11.13
CA GLN A 575 -14.15 8.80 9.72
C GLN A 575 -15.08 9.94 9.31
N GLU A 576 -16.01 10.34 10.18
CA GLU A 576 -17.03 11.34 9.89
C GLU A 576 -16.48 12.78 9.87
N THR A 577 -15.46 13.10 10.67
CA THR A 577 -14.98 14.47 10.80
C THR A 577 -14.18 14.98 9.60
N THR A 578 -14.51 16.16 9.11
CA THR A 578 -13.72 16.91 8.11
C THR A 578 -12.60 17.75 8.74
N SER A 579 -12.59 17.89 10.08
CA SER A 579 -11.56 18.63 10.81
C SER A 579 -10.33 17.78 11.09
N GLU A 580 -9.18 18.12 10.52
CA GLU A 580 -7.91 17.45 10.79
C GLU A 580 -7.55 17.47 12.28
N LYS A 581 -7.72 18.63 12.94
CA LYS A 581 -7.46 18.78 14.38
C LYS A 581 -8.31 17.80 15.21
N GLU A 582 -9.59 17.68 14.90
CA GLU A 582 -10.49 16.76 15.60
C GLU A 582 -10.12 15.28 15.29
N ARG A 583 -9.78 14.99 14.05
CA ARG A 583 -9.33 13.66 13.64
C ARG A 583 -8.07 13.23 14.40
N ILE A 584 -7.08 14.12 14.54
CA ILE A 584 -5.87 13.86 15.32
C ILE A 584 -6.22 13.64 16.80
N ARG A 585 -7.10 14.44 17.39
CA ARG A 585 -7.56 14.27 18.78
C ARG A 585 -8.21 12.92 19.00
N LEU A 586 -9.09 12.50 18.10
CA LEU A 586 -9.77 11.20 18.17
C LEU A 586 -8.78 10.03 18.00
N GLY A 587 -7.85 10.11 17.05
CA GLY A 587 -6.81 9.08 16.87
C GLY A 587 -5.91 8.94 18.10
N ARG A 588 -5.54 10.04 18.74
CA ARG A 588 -4.79 10.02 20.01
C ARG A 588 -5.57 9.37 21.15
N MET A 589 -6.89 9.49 21.18
CA MET A 589 -7.72 8.76 22.16
C MET A 589 -7.68 7.25 21.93
N ILE A 590 -7.62 6.78 20.69
CA ILE A 590 -7.42 5.35 20.37
C ILE A 590 -6.05 4.90 20.90
N LEU A 591 -4.98 5.63 20.57
CA LEU A 591 -3.63 5.28 20.99
C LEU A 591 -3.45 5.31 22.53
N ASP A 592 -4.09 6.26 23.21
CA ASP A 592 -4.10 6.33 24.67
C ASP A 592 -4.78 5.11 25.31
N ALA A 593 -5.89 4.64 24.74
CA ALA A 593 -6.55 3.42 25.20
C ALA A 593 -5.68 2.17 24.96
N VAL A 594 -5.02 2.09 23.80
CA VAL A 594 -4.07 1.00 23.50
C VAL A 594 -2.89 0.99 24.47
N ALA A 595 -2.27 2.14 24.71
CA ALA A 595 -1.16 2.29 25.63
C ALA A 595 -1.52 1.88 27.08
N ARG A 596 -2.72 2.25 27.55
CA ARG A 596 -3.18 1.90 28.90
C ARG A 596 -3.54 0.42 29.07
N ASN A 597 -4.18 -0.17 28.04
CA ASN A 597 -4.72 -1.53 28.12
C ASN A 597 -3.79 -2.58 27.52
N LEU A 598 -2.75 -2.18 26.76
CA LEU A 598 -1.85 -3.08 26.05
C LEU A 598 -2.61 -4.16 25.28
N TYR A 599 -3.58 -3.76 24.43
CA TYR A 599 -4.30 -4.73 23.58
C TYR A 599 -3.33 -5.52 22.69
N VAL A 600 -2.22 -4.90 22.32
CA VAL A 600 -1.10 -5.49 21.59
C VAL A 600 0.22 -5.07 22.26
N ILE A 601 1.28 -5.85 22.08
CA ILE A 601 2.57 -5.61 22.73
C ILE A 601 3.61 -5.32 21.64
N GLY A 602 4.10 -4.09 21.57
CA GLY A 602 5.17 -3.64 20.69
C GLY A 602 6.55 -3.82 21.31
N VAL A 603 7.57 -3.80 20.48
CA VAL A 603 8.96 -4.03 20.92
C VAL A 603 9.89 -2.92 20.49
N VAL A 604 9.86 -2.48 19.23
CA VAL A 604 10.71 -1.41 18.72
C VAL A 604 9.96 -0.46 17.80
N THR A 605 10.55 0.69 17.52
CA THR A 605 10.11 1.63 16.48
C THR A 605 11.32 2.12 15.67
N ASP A 606 11.09 2.90 14.60
CA ASP A 606 12.14 3.49 13.77
C ASP A 606 13.09 2.45 13.16
N VAL A 607 12.56 1.30 12.77
CA VAL A 607 13.36 0.28 12.09
C VAL A 607 13.71 0.76 10.69
N PRO A 608 15.00 1.00 10.39
CA PRO A 608 15.38 1.44 9.05
C PRO A 608 15.29 0.30 8.04
N VAL A 609 14.96 0.67 6.81
CA VAL A 609 14.89 -0.25 5.67
C VAL A 609 16.07 0.03 4.74
N PRO A 610 17.01 -0.91 4.57
CA PRO A 610 18.09 -0.75 3.61
C PRO A 610 17.57 -0.92 2.20
N LEU A 611 17.94 -0.02 1.31
CA LEU A 611 17.71 -0.10 -0.13
C LEU A 611 19.04 -0.20 -0.83
N VAL A 612 19.17 -1.08 -1.82
CA VAL A 612 20.33 -1.13 -2.69
C VAL A 612 19.97 -0.49 -4.02
N VAL A 613 20.72 0.53 -4.39
CA VAL A 613 20.46 1.36 -5.59
C VAL A 613 21.74 1.49 -6.39
N SER A 614 21.76 1.00 -7.62
CA SER A 614 22.90 1.17 -8.53
C SER A 614 23.25 2.65 -8.68
N ASN A 615 24.54 3.00 -8.76
CA ASN A 615 24.99 4.38 -8.94
C ASN A 615 24.55 4.97 -10.29
N ARG A 616 24.22 4.13 -11.26
CA ARG A 616 23.63 4.56 -12.53
C ARG A 616 22.14 4.88 -12.47
N LEU A 617 21.41 4.43 -11.42
CA LEU A 617 19.99 4.75 -11.23
C LEU A 617 19.86 6.07 -10.46
N ARG A 618 19.34 7.09 -11.15
CA ARG A 618 19.29 8.48 -10.69
C ARG A 618 17.87 8.92 -10.36
N ASN A 619 17.71 10.08 -9.74
CA ASN A 619 16.47 10.65 -9.21
C ASN A 619 15.86 9.86 -8.04
N VAL A 620 16.61 8.92 -7.45
CA VAL A 620 16.23 8.23 -6.23
C VAL A 620 16.61 9.11 -5.03
N PRO A 621 15.66 9.54 -4.18
CA PRO A 621 15.99 10.38 -3.03
C PRO A 621 17.00 9.72 -2.09
N GLU A 622 17.96 10.51 -1.57
CA GLU A 622 18.93 10.04 -0.58
C GLU A 622 18.26 9.63 0.75
N LYS A 623 17.18 10.32 1.10
CA LYS A 623 16.37 10.04 2.30
C LYS A 623 14.91 9.91 1.93
N GLY A 624 14.22 9.01 2.59
CA GLY A 624 12.80 8.79 2.34
C GLY A 624 12.16 7.91 3.40
N VAL A 625 10.89 7.63 3.19
CA VAL A 625 10.14 6.64 3.96
C VAL A 625 9.67 5.54 3.01
N ILE A 626 9.68 4.31 3.48
CA ILE A 626 9.26 3.17 2.67
C ILE A 626 8.56 2.13 3.53
N GLY A 627 7.48 1.60 3.02
CA GLY A 627 6.72 0.55 3.67
C GLY A 627 5.38 0.32 2.99
N TRP A 628 4.53 -0.45 3.63
CA TRP A 628 3.18 -0.73 3.16
C TRP A 628 2.35 0.55 3.00
N ASP A 629 2.46 1.49 3.94
CA ASP A 629 1.70 2.73 3.95
C ASP A 629 2.02 3.64 2.75
N THR A 630 3.22 3.53 2.18
CA THR A 630 3.64 4.29 1.00
C THR A 630 3.49 3.52 -0.30
N PHE A 631 3.08 2.24 -0.24
CA PHE A 631 3.23 1.31 -1.36
C PHE A 631 4.65 1.31 -1.92
N GLY A 632 5.60 1.04 -1.04
CA GLY A 632 7.00 1.01 -1.40
C GLY A 632 7.47 2.35 -1.96
N ILE A 633 8.10 2.30 -3.13
CA ILE A 633 8.71 3.45 -3.80
C ILE A 633 7.70 4.38 -4.48
N SER A 634 6.42 3.98 -4.62
CA SER A 634 5.43 4.72 -5.42
C SER A 634 5.18 6.15 -4.94
N LEU A 635 5.43 6.43 -3.65
CA LEU A 635 5.36 7.79 -3.08
C LEU A 635 6.33 8.76 -3.79
N TYR A 636 7.47 8.26 -4.28
CA TYR A 636 8.55 9.06 -4.86
C TYR A 636 8.55 9.05 -6.39
N HIS A 637 7.47 8.59 -7.02
CA HIS A 637 7.32 8.64 -8.47
C HIS A 637 8.45 7.94 -9.24
N PRO A 638 8.54 6.60 -9.18
CA PRO A 638 9.61 5.87 -9.88
C PRO A 638 9.61 6.10 -11.39
N GLU A 639 8.53 6.61 -11.97
CA GLU A 639 8.44 7.01 -13.37
C GLU A 639 9.42 8.15 -13.74
N GLN A 640 9.91 8.92 -12.76
CA GLN A 640 10.94 9.96 -12.96
C GLN A 640 12.37 9.43 -12.81
N PHE A 641 12.56 8.16 -12.40
CA PHE A 641 13.90 7.60 -12.31
C PHE A 641 14.47 7.36 -13.70
N PHE A 642 15.79 7.46 -13.85
CA PHE A 642 16.44 7.22 -15.12
C PHE A 642 17.80 6.53 -14.96
N ILE A 643 18.27 5.88 -16.02
CA ILE A 643 19.59 5.26 -16.08
C ILE A 643 20.58 6.27 -16.67
N GLU A 644 21.57 6.68 -15.90
CA GLU A 644 22.71 7.45 -16.37
C GLU A 644 23.72 6.49 -17.02
N LYS A 645 24.07 6.75 -18.29
CA LYS A 645 25.03 5.94 -19.05
C LYS A 645 26.47 6.36 -18.74
#